data_b1565e03dfcba442ffd1b92845b550a6
#
_entry.id   b1565e03dfcba442ffd1b92845b550a6
#
_cell.length_a   1.000
_cell.length_b   1.000
_cell.length_c   1.000
_cell.angle_alpha   90.00
_cell.angle_beta   90.00
_cell.angle_gamma   90.00
#
_symmetry.space_group_name_H-M   'P 1'
#
loop_
_entity.id
_entity.type
_entity.pdbx_description
1 polymer ?
#
loop_
_entity_poly.entity_id
_entity_poly.type
_entity_poly.pdbx_seq_one_letter_code
_entity_poly.pdbx_strand_id
1 'polypeptide(L)'
;MKLMVLDGNSVINRAYYGVRALTTRDGFFTNAIYGFLNILEKLRADEKPDALCVAFDLKAPTFRHLKYDGYKATRHPMPDELAMQMPVMKDVLRAMRIPIFECEGWEADDVIGTIGKRCGHAGWDCVIVTGDRDSLQLIDEHVTVKLVSSKLSQTVAVNYDPAKFREEYGFDPIHLIDLKALMGDSSDNIPGVAGVGPKTATQLLLDYGTLDGVYAHLDAVKEKLRAKLEQGRDSAYLSYDLATIRCEAPIEFSPEACLVQPYDEAALYELFARLEFTRLIARYGLHAPQETAENGMIDGVCTSEVVSDAARAEALAASFQKEHYVNLIAEPDLSAIAVNTDESGYYFCGDALESTKFMSTMFGVSVKKVTHDCKPLMRRLLELGYPAESFIFDTALAAYDLDATQGSYDLDRVVTHLLGFEIGRADKDEVGEEAARVCNRLAEASAVAALYEALPEKLAQNGMEKLYYEIELPLCWVLAEMEYAGVKADQMALISFGNMLQSRIEAAQQTIFDFAGREFNINSTKQLGEILFDELGLPAGKKTKSGYSTNADVLEKLKGKHPIIEAILDYRAMTKLKSTYADGLVKQIADDGRIHTTFQNLVTATGRLSSTDPNLQNIPVRTELGSEIRRMFVPSDGCVFVDADYSQIELRVLAHIADDKTMQEAFRSGFDIHTATAAQVFGVEPEQVTPLMRRHAKAVNFGIVYGISEFSLSEDIGVTRKEARQYIDNYLAHYAGVRTYMHEIVEQAKRDGYVTTLFGRRRELPELKSSNFNIRSFGERVALNTPIQGTAADIIKLAMIRVDAALRRQKLKARLVLQVHDELIVECPVKEAEQVKKIVTAEMENVVQLKVPLLAEAKSGASWYEAK
;
A
#
# COMPACT_ATOMS: atom_id res chain seq x y z
N MET A 1 -16.51 -36.11 17.83
CA MET A 1 -15.29 -35.44 17.28
C MET A 1 -15.68 -34.72 16.00
N LYS A 2 -14.99 -33.64 15.71
CA LYS A 2 -15.33 -32.75 14.57
C LYS A 2 -14.17 -32.68 13.57
N LEU A 3 -14.42 -33.03 12.31
CA LEU A 3 -13.48 -32.82 11.20
C LEU A 3 -13.87 -31.58 10.42
N MET A 4 -12.89 -30.76 10.05
CA MET A 4 -13.08 -29.67 9.09
C MET A 4 -12.36 -30.00 7.79
N VAL A 5 -13.10 -30.03 6.67
CA VAL A 5 -12.55 -30.22 5.34
C VAL A 5 -12.68 -28.93 4.53
N LEU A 6 -11.59 -28.48 3.94
CA LEU A 6 -11.58 -27.28 3.08
C LEU A 6 -11.54 -27.67 1.61
N ASP A 7 -12.34 -26.96 0.82
CA ASP A 7 -12.18 -26.88 -0.62
C ASP A 7 -11.00 -25.97 -0.94
N GLY A 8 -9.85 -26.57 -1.21
CA GLY A 8 -8.60 -25.85 -1.39
C GLY A 8 -8.64 -24.89 -2.59
N ASN A 9 -9.24 -25.31 -3.69
CA ASN A 9 -9.35 -24.50 -4.91
C ASN A 9 -10.26 -23.29 -4.68
N SER A 10 -11.40 -23.48 -4.05
CA SER A 10 -12.33 -22.40 -3.75
C SER A 10 -11.73 -21.38 -2.78
N VAL A 11 -11.10 -21.84 -1.70
CA VAL A 11 -10.51 -20.96 -0.67
C VAL A 11 -9.30 -20.20 -1.21
N ILE A 12 -8.39 -20.85 -1.97
CA ILE A 12 -7.20 -20.17 -2.50
C ILE A 12 -7.54 -19.17 -3.60
N ASN A 13 -8.50 -19.48 -4.48
CA ASN A 13 -9.00 -18.52 -5.46
C ASN A 13 -9.56 -17.27 -4.79
N ARG A 14 -10.32 -17.45 -3.72
CA ARG A 14 -10.89 -16.36 -2.95
C ARG A 14 -9.82 -15.52 -2.26
N ALA A 15 -8.78 -16.15 -1.72
CA ALA A 15 -7.62 -15.52 -1.13
C ALA A 15 -6.88 -14.67 -2.18
N TYR A 16 -6.65 -15.21 -3.36
CA TYR A 16 -5.97 -14.55 -4.48
C TYR A 16 -6.65 -13.22 -4.87
N TYR A 17 -7.98 -13.23 -5.04
CA TYR A 17 -8.73 -12.02 -5.39
C TYR A 17 -9.07 -11.12 -4.19
N GLY A 18 -8.96 -11.63 -2.97
CA GLY A 18 -9.28 -10.90 -1.75
C GLY A 18 -8.12 -10.13 -1.14
N VAL A 19 -6.88 -10.52 -1.44
CA VAL A 19 -5.65 -9.91 -0.96
C VAL A 19 -4.96 -9.18 -2.11
N ARG A 20 -4.46 -7.97 -1.87
CA ARG A 20 -3.65 -7.23 -2.87
C ARG A 20 -2.47 -8.10 -3.30
N ALA A 21 -2.01 -7.91 -4.52
CA ALA A 21 -0.83 -8.61 -5.00
C ALA A 21 0.35 -8.36 -4.04
N LEU A 22 0.90 -9.47 -3.53
CA LEU A 22 2.11 -9.54 -2.71
C LEU A 22 3.09 -10.40 -3.46
N THR A 23 4.33 -9.97 -3.52
CA THR A 23 5.41 -10.72 -4.15
C THR A 23 6.61 -10.77 -3.22
N THR A 24 7.37 -11.86 -3.31
CA THR A 24 8.75 -11.90 -2.83
C THR A 24 9.63 -11.05 -3.75
N ARG A 25 10.86 -10.81 -3.38
CA ARG A 25 11.82 -9.99 -4.14
C ARG A 25 12.18 -10.55 -5.50
N ASP A 26 12.25 -11.87 -5.59
CA ASP A 26 12.48 -12.56 -6.86
C ASP A 26 11.23 -12.60 -7.75
N GLY A 27 10.16 -11.90 -7.33
CA GLY A 27 8.94 -11.74 -8.11
C GLY A 27 7.96 -12.90 -7.98
N PHE A 28 8.14 -13.80 -7.02
CA PHE A 28 7.17 -14.86 -6.75
C PHE A 28 5.93 -14.30 -6.05
N PHE A 29 4.73 -14.54 -6.60
CA PHE A 29 3.48 -14.09 -6.00
C PHE A 29 3.14 -14.89 -4.75
N THR A 30 2.74 -14.23 -3.66
CA THR A 30 2.49 -14.85 -2.34
C THR A 30 1.12 -14.54 -1.76
N ASN A 31 0.37 -13.62 -2.38
CA ASN A 31 -0.91 -13.12 -1.86
C ASN A 31 -1.96 -14.20 -1.65
N ALA A 32 -2.03 -15.22 -2.53
CA ALA A 32 -2.99 -16.31 -2.39
C ALA A 32 -2.65 -17.21 -1.20
N ILE A 33 -1.38 -17.54 -1.00
CA ILE A 33 -0.90 -18.35 0.14
C ILE A 33 -1.15 -17.58 1.44
N TYR A 34 -0.74 -16.31 1.50
CA TYR A 34 -0.95 -15.46 2.68
C TYR A 34 -2.42 -15.33 3.06
N GLY A 35 -3.27 -15.08 2.07
CA GLY A 35 -4.72 -14.98 2.26
C GLY A 35 -5.36 -16.29 2.69
N PHE A 36 -4.92 -17.42 2.11
CA PHE A 36 -5.39 -18.75 2.48
C PHE A 36 -5.08 -19.05 3.95
N LEU A 37 -3.85 -18.80 4.39
CA LEU A 37 -3.44 -19.03 5.78
C LEU A 37 -4.23 -18.18 6.77
N ASN A 38 -4.49 -16.91 6.45
CA ASN A 38 -5.33 -16.06 7.31
C ASN A 38 -6.78 -16.56 7.38
N ILE A 39 -7.34 -17.08 6.28
CA ILE A 39 -8.69 -17.69 6.28
C ILE A 39 -8.68 -18.97 7.12
N LEU A 40 -7.68 -19.82 6.92
CA LEU A 40 -7.53 -21.08 7.66
C LEU A 40 -7.46 -20.86 9.18
N GLU A 41 -6.62 -19.92 9.63
CA GLU A 41 -6.47 -19.61 11.05
C GLU A 41 -7.76 -19.09 11.68
N LYS A 42 -8.47 -18.21 10.95
CA LYS A 42 -9.77 -17.73 11.41
C LYS A 42 -10.78 -18.88 11.56
N LEU A 43 -10.83 -19.78 10.56
CA LEU A 43 -11.73 -20.93 10.59
C LEU A 43 -11.38 -21.90 11.72
N ARG A 44 -10.09 -22.14 11.98
CA ARG A 44 -9.62 -22.97 13.10
C ARG A 44 -10.02 -22.38 14.46
N ALA A 45 -9.89 -21.06 14.61
CA ALA A 45 -10.28 -20.36 15.82
C ALA A 45 -11.80 -20.42 16.06
N ASP A 46 -12.59 -20.27 14.98
CA ASP A 46 -14.05 -20.27 15.04
C ASP A 46 -14.62 -21.68 15.28
N GLU A 47 -14.13 -22.70 14.57
CA GLU A 47 -14.68 -24.06 14.58
C GLU A 47 -14.04 -25.00 15.60
N LYS A 48 -12.78 -24.77 15.97
CA LYS A 48 -11.98 -25.61 16.87
C LYS A 48 -12.07 -27.10 16.51
N PRO A 49 -11.70 -27.50 15.29
CA PRO A 49 -11.83 -28.85 14.82
C PRO A 49 -10.82 -29.78 15.52
N ASP A 50 -11.20 -31.03 15.77
CA ASP A 50 -10.30 -32.08 16.26
C ASP A 50 -9.40 -32.61 15.14
N ALA A 51 -9.92 -32.57 13.90
CA ALA A 51 -9.24 -33.05 12.69
C ALA A 51 -9.43 -32.05 11.53
N LEU A 52 -8.44 -31.99 10.61
CA LEU A 52 -8.40 -31.02 9.52
C LEU A 52 -7.78 -31.63 8.27
N CYS A 53 -8.40 -31.40 7.12
CA CYS A 53 -7.83 -31.76 5.81
C CYS A 53 -8.26 -30.77 4.71
N VAL A 54 -7.58 -30.85 3.57
CA VAL A 54 -7.87 -30.01 2.39
C VAL A 54 -7.99 -30.88 1.15
N ALA A 55 -9.00 -30.63 0.32
CA ALA A 55 -9.16 -31.30 -0.98
C ALA A 55 -8.82 -30.32 -2.11
N PHE A 56 -8.13 -30.81 -3.14
CA PHE A 56 -7.80 -30.06 -4.36
C PHE A 56 -8.19 -30.81 -5.63
N ASP A 57 -8.51 -30.05 -6.69
CA ASP A 57 -8.66 -30.58 -8.04
C ASP A 57 -7.31 -30.90 -8.68
N LEU A 58 -7.28 -31.95 -9.48
CA LEU A 58 -6.18 -32.27 -10.38
C LEU A 58 -6.43 -31.71 -11.79
N LYS A 59 -5.35 -31.39 -12.52
CA LYS A 59 -5.43 -30.97 -13.94
C LYS A 59 -5.71 -32.15 -14.89
N ALA A 60 -6.67 -33.00 -14.56
CA ALA A 60 -7.06 -34.15 -15.38
C ALA A 60 -8.56 -34.06 -15.76
N PRO A 61 -8.99 -34.51 -16.92
CA PRO A 61 -10.41 -34.63 -17.24
C PRO A 61 -11.12 -35.50 -16.22
N THR A 62 -12.27 -35.07 -15.74
CA THR A 62 -13.11 -35.85 -14.83
C THR A 62 -14.16 -36.62 -15.58
N PHE A 63 -14.86 -37.55 -14.92
CA PHE A 63 -15.94 -38.30 -15.55
C PHE A 63 -17.05 -37.42 -16.12
N ARG A 64 -17.23 -36.17 -15.58
CA ARG A 64 -18.18 -35.18 -16.11
C ARG A 64 -17.75 -34.64 -17.45
N HIS A 65 -16.46 -34.37 -17.64
CA HIS A 65 -15.90 -33.94 -18.93
C HIS A 65 -16.03 -35.05 -19.99
N LEU A 66 -15.85 -36.31 -19.59
CA LEU A 66 -16.01 -37.45 -20.51
C LEU A 66 -17.46 -37.66 -20.92
N LYS A 67 -18.42 -37.20 -20.09
CA LYS A 67 -19.86 -37.40 -20.35
C LYS A 67 -20.49 -36.26 -21.13
N TYR A 68 -19.96 -35.02 -20.97
CA TYR A 68 -20.48 -33.84 -21.62
C TYR A 68 -19.36 -32.85 -21.98
N ASP A 69 -19.07 -32.72 -23.26
CA ASP A 69 -17.99 -31.87 -23.79
C ASP A 69 -18.17 -30.39 -23.45
N GLY A 70 -19.40 -29.95 -23.19
CA GLY A 70 -19.70 -28.59 -22.77
C GLY A 70 -19.41 -28.28 -21.31
N TYR A 71 -19.12 -29.28 -20.44
CA TYR A 71 -18.95 -29.11 -19.04
C TYR A 71 -17.77 -28.19 -18.71
N LYS A 72 -18.01 -27.12 -17.96
CA LYS A 72 -17.02 -26.07 -17.58
C LYS A 72 -16.29 -25.41 -18.75
N ALA A 73 -16.77 -25.58 -20.02
CA ALA A 73 -16.11 -25.04 -21.23
C ALA A 73 -16.02 -23.50 -21.24
N THR A 74 -16.84 -22.80 -20.46
CA THR A 74 -16.86 -21.33 -20.35
C THR A 74 -15.96 -20.78 -19.25
N ARG A 75 -15.34 -21.65 -18.44
CA ARG A 75 -14.43 -21.21 -17.37
C ARG A 75 -13.12 -20.68 -17.95
N HIS A 76 -12.70 -19.52 -17.46
CA HIS A 76 -11.37 -19.00 -17.78
C HIS A 76 -10.27 -19.83 -17.09
N PRO A 77 -9.09 -19.99 -17.72
CA PRO A 77 -7.97 -20.69 -17.11
C PRO A 77 -7.53 -19.95 -15.83
N MET A 78 -6.93 -20.72 -14.91
CA MET A 78 -6.33 -20.16 -13.70
C MET A 78 -5.23 -19.16 -14.07
N PRO A 79 -5.19 -17.96 -13.47
CA PRO A 79 -4.10 -17.01 -13.68
C PRO A 79 -2.74 -17.63 -13.37
N ASP A 80 -1.71 -17.30 -14.14
CA ASP A 80 -0.36 -17.87 -13.97
C ASP A 80 0.20 -17.54 -12.58
N GLU A 81 -0.07 -16.33 -12.07
CA GLU A 81 0.33 -15.89 -10.73
C GLU A 81 -0.30 -16.73 -9.61
N LEU A 82 -1.49 -17.28 -9.82
CA LEU A 82 -2.12 -18.20 -8.87
C LEU A 82 -1.58 -19.62 -9.07
N ALA A 83 -1.42 -20.04 -10.33
CA ALA A 83 -0.95 -21.37 -10.69
C ALA A 83 0.44 -21.66 -10.10
N MET A 84 1.34 -20.66 -10.08
CA MET A 84 2.68 -20.81 -9.47
C MET A 84 2.64 -20.96 -7.95
N GLN A 85 1.62 -20.43 -7.27
CA GLN A 85 1.47 -20.52 -5.81
C GLN A 85 0.91 -21.87 -5.36
N MET A 86 0.21 -22.63 -6.22
CA MET A 86 -0.44 -23.89 -5.87
C MET A 86 0.52 -24.97 -5.33
N PRO A 87 1.67 -25.25 -5.96
CA PRO A 87 2.63 -26.22 -5.42
C PRO A 87 3.16 -25.80 -4.04
N VAL A 88 3.54 -24.53 -3.90
CA VAL A 88 4.09 -24.00 -2.64
C VAL A 88 3.03 -24.01 -1.52
N MET A 89 1.76 -23.71 -1.84
CA MET A 89 0.66 -23.83 -0.89
C MET A 89 0.53 -25.26 -0.35
N LYS A 90 0.63 -26.26 -1.23
CA LYS A 90 0.61 -27.67 -0.82
C LYS A 90 1.81 -28.05 0.05
N ASP A 91 3.00 -27.49 -0.22
CA ASP A 91 4.17 -27.69 0.62
C ASP A 91 3.99 -27.06 2.01
N VAL A 92 3.40 -25.86 2.08
CA VAL A 92 3.02 -25.25 3.37
C VAL A 92 2.04 -26.11 4.15
N LEU A 93 0.99 -26.65 3.50
CA LEU A 93 0.03 -27.55 4.16
C LEU A 93 0.70 -28.83 4.67
N ARG A 94 1.66 -29.40 3.90
CA ARG A 94 2.44 -30.56 4.34
C ARG A 94 3.29 -30.25 5.57
N ALA A 95 3.99 -29.11 5.56
CA ALA A 95 4.76 -28.65 6.72
C ALA A 95 3.86 -28.39 7.94
N MET A 96 2.62 -27.92 7.70
CA MET A 96 1.60 -27.81 8.76
C MET A 96 1.00 -29.16 9.17
N ARG A 97 1.43 -30.27 8.57
CA ARG A 97 0.90 -31.65 8.78
C ARG A 97 -0.61 -31.76 8.56
N ILE A 98 -1.12 -31.00 7.60
CA ILE A 98 -2.51 -31.03 7.16
C ILE A 98 -2.61 -31.97 5.95
N PRO A 99 -3.34 -33.08 6.05
CA PRO A 99 -3.54 -34.02 4.95
C PRO A 99 -4.21 -33.35 3.74
N ILE A 100 -3.68 -33.67 2.55
CA ILE A 100 -4.20 -33.19 1.27
C ILE A 100 -4.80 -34.38 0.54
N PHE A 101 -6.03 -34.23 0.03
CA PHE A 101 -6.71 -35.22 -0.76
C PHE A 101 -6.92 -34.74 -2.21
N GLU A 102 -6.53 -35.59 -3.14
CA GLU A 102 -6.67 -35.39 -4.60
C GLU A 102 -7.01 -36.76 -5.21
N CYS A 103 -7.84 -36.78 -6.22
CA CYS A 103 -8.21 -38.03 -6.89
C CYS A 103 -8.32 -37.84 -8.40
N GLU A 104 -7.52 -38.55 -9.19
CA GLU A 104 -7.56 -38.48 -10.63
C GLU A 104 -8.92 -38.96 -11.20
N GLY A 105 -9.49 -38.18 -12.12
CA GLY A 105 -10.80 -38.44 -12.70
C GLY A 105 -12.00 -37.98 -11.87
N TRP A 106 -11.77 -37.43 -10.68
CA TRP A 106 -12.76 -36.90 -9.75
C TRP A 106 -12.51 -35.42 -9.46
N GLU A 107 -13.55 -34.70 -9.09
CA GLU A 107 -13.43 -33.31 -8.65
C GLU A 107 -13.24 -33.20 -7.13
N ALA A 108 -12.69 -32.09 -6.66
CA ALA A 108 -12.54 -31.83 -5.23
C ALA A 108 -13.86 -31.95 -4.47
N ASP A 109 -14.98 -31.54 -5.09
CA ASP A 109 -16.31 -31.65 -4.49
C ASP A 109 -16.71 -33.11 -4.23
N ASP A 110 -16.37 -34.04 -5.15
CA ASP A 110 -16.64 -35.46 -4.98
C ASP A 110 -15.76 -36.04 -3.85
N VAL A 111 -14.51 -35.60 -3.77
CA VAL A 111 -13.59 -35.99 -2.68
C VAL A 111 -14.13 -35.49 -1.34
N ILE A 112 -14.56 -34.22 -1.26
CA ILE A 112 -15.18 -33.63 -0.09
C ILE A 112 -16.45 -34.36 0.32
N GLY A 113 -17.33 -34.67 -0.64
CA GLY A 113 -18.55 -35.45 -0.41
C GLY A 113 -18.25 -36.85 0.13
N THR A 114 -17.22 -37.51 -0.39
CA THR A 114 -16.76 -38.82 0.10
C THR A 114 -16.23 -38.73 1.56
N ILE A 115 -15.46 -37.71 1.86
CA ILE A 115 -14.95 -37.43 3.23
C ILE A 115 -16.12 -37.19 4.18
N GLY A 116 -17.07 -36.30 3.83
CA GLY A 116 -18.23 -36.00 4.67
C GLY A 116 -19.06 -37.23 4.98
N LYS A 117 -19.37 -38.06 3.97
CA LYS A 117 -20.15 -39.30 4.14
C LYS A 117 -19.41 -40.31 5.02
N ARG A 118 -18.09 -40.50 4.83
CA ARG A 118 -17.29 -41.41 5.66
C ARG A 118 -17.17 -40.93 7.11
N CYS A 119 -17.11 -39.61 7.34
CA CYS A 119 -17.17 -39.03 8.69
C CYS A 119 -18.49 -39.40 9.39
N GLY A 120 -19.64 -39.19 8.74
CA GLY A 120 -20.94 -39.55 9.31
C GLY A 120 -21.04 -41.06 9.65
N HIS A 121 -20.53 -41.95 8.78
CA HIS A 121 -20.47 -43.36 9.03
C HIS A 121 -19.55 -43.71 10.23
N ALA A 122 -18.52 -42.95 10.48
CA ALA A 122 -17.63 -43.12 11.63
C ALA A 122 -18.15 -42.44 12.91
N GLY A 123 -19.31 -41.81 12.87
CA GLY A 123 -19.92 -41.10 13.99
C GLY A 123 -19.21 -39.75 14.32
N TRP A 124 -18.58 -39.13 13.33
CA TRP A 124 -17.95 -37.81 13.44
C TRP A 124 -18.80 -36.74 12.77
N ASP A 125 -18.80 -35.56 13.34
CA ASP A 125 -19.32 -34.35 12.64
C ASP A 125 -18.31 -33.81 11.63
N CYS A 126 -18.81 -33.40 10.46
CA CYS A 126 -18.00 -32.85 9.41
C CYS A 126 -18.45 -31.41 9.03
N VAL A 127 -17.51 -30.47 9.03
CA VAL A 127 -17.73 -29.11 8.57
C VAL A 127 -17.02 -28.93 7.23
N ILE A 128 -17.78 -28.79 6.15
CA ILE A 128 -17.26 -28.51 4.82
C ILE A 128 -17.12 -27.00 4.66
N VAL A 129 -15.91 -26.53 4.35
CA VAL A 129 -15.62 -25.11 4.10
C VAL A 129 -15.37 -24.90 2.62
N THR A 130 -16.27 -24.21 1.96
CA THR A 130 -16.18 -23.91 0.51
C THR A 130 -16.82 -22.57 0.17
N GLY A 131 -16.56 -22.03 -0.98
CA GLY A 131 -17.31 -20.91 -1.57
C GLY A 131 -18.34 -21.36 -2.58
N ASP A 132 -18.43 -22.67 -2.87
CA ASP A 132 -19.37 -23.22 -3.82
C ASP A 132 -20.68 -23.66 -3.12
N ARG A 133 -21.80 -23.22 -3.70
CA ARG A 133 -23.14 -23.57 -3.20
C ARG A 133 -23.54 -25.01 -3.52
N ASP A 134 -22.85 -25.64 -4.44
CA ASP A 134 -23.15 -27.01 -4.83
C ASP A 134 -22.95 -28.00 -3.70
N SER A 135 -21.95 -27.75 -2.86
CA SER A 135 -21.69 -28.54 -1.66
C SER A 135 -22.85 -28.51 -0.66
N LEU A 136 -23.83 -27.60 -0.77
CA LEU A 136 -25.02 -27.59 0.11
C LEU A 136 -25.87 -28.85 -0.04
N GLN A 137 -25.77 -29.59 -1.19
CA GLN A 137 -26.45 -30.87 -1.35
C GLN A 137 -25.93 -31.98 -0.41
N LEU A 138 -24.74 -31.78 0.17
CA LEU A 138 -24.07 -32.71 1.06
C LEU A 138 -24.53 -32.61 2.53
N ILE A 139 -25.32 -31.59 2.85
CA ILE A 139 -25.78 -31.34 4.24
C ILE A 139 -26.69 -32.45 4.70
N ASP A 140 -26.34 -33.05 5.84
CA ASP A 140 -27.16 -34.06 6.54
C ASP A 140 -27.04 -33.90 8.07
N GLU A 141 -27.35 -34.94 8.86
CA GLU A 141 -27.31 -34.94 10.33
C GLU A 141 -25.88 -34.76 10.87
N HIS A 142 -24.85 -35.16 10.12
CA HIS A 142 -23.44 -35.10 10.51
C HIS A 142 -22.62 -34.08 9.68
N VAL A 143 -23.13 -33.63 8.55
CA VAL A 143 -22.43 -32.76 7.62
C VAL A 143 -23.07 -31.38 7.60
N THR A 144 -22.29 -30.36 7.93
CA THR A 144 -22.65 -28.95 7.78
C THR A 144 -21.75 -28.27 6.76
N VAL A 145 -22.25 -27.23 6.10
CA VAL A 145 -21.48 -26.48 5.10
C VAL A 145 -21.30 -25.04 5.55
N LYS A 146 -20.06 -24.62 5.66
CA LYS A 146 -19.68 -23.24 5.91
C LYS A 146 -19.32 -22.55 4.59
N LEU A 147 -20.27 -21.76 4.05
CA LEU A 147 -20.06 -20.99 2.85
C LEU A 147 -19.24 -19.74 3.14
N VAL A 148 -18.04 -19.69 2.56
CA VAL A 148 -17.12 -18.56 2.65
C VAL A 148 -17.41 -17.58 1.53
N SER A 149 -17.63 -16.30 1.85
CA SER A 149 -17.84 -15.23 0.88
C SER A 149 -17.00 -14.01 1.22
N SER A 150 -16.55 -13.24 0.21
CA SER A 150 -15.85 -11.99 0.43
C SER A 150 -16.84 -10.82 0.34
N LYS A 151 -16.96 -10.02 1.41
CA LYS A 151 -17.70 -8.76 1.42
C LYS A 151 -16.76 -7.65 1.88
N LEU A 152 -16.56 -6.62 1.07
CA LEU A 152 -15.75 -5.42 1.41
C LEU A 152 -14.37 -5.75 2.00
N SER A 153 -13.60 -6.61 1.33
CA SER A 153 -12.28 -7.08 1.79
C SER A 153 -12.30 -7.88 3.11
N GLN A 154 -13.48 -8.25 3.62
CA GLN A 154 -13.62 -9.14 4.77
C GLN A 154 -14.20 -10.49 4.34
N THR A 155 -13.61 -11.56 4.86
CA THR A 155 -14.14 -12.91 4.70
C THR A 155 -15.31 -13.10 5.65
N VAL A 156 -16.50 -13.32 5.09
CA VAL A 156 -17.72 -13.64 5.83
C VAL A 156 -18.05 -15.11 5.58
N ALA A 157 -18.23 -15.86 6.64
CA ALA A 157 -18.64 -17.26 6.58
C ALA A 157 -20.07 -17.41 7.12
N VAL A 158 -20.89 -18.20 6.43
CA VAL A 158 -22.27 -18.51 6.82
C VAL A 158 -22.40 -20.01 6.96
N ASN A 159 -22.82 -20.48 8.14
CA ASN A 159 -23.06 -21.90 8.37
C ASN A 159 -24.45 -22.29 7.86
N TYR A 160 -24.51 -23.41 7.13
CA TYR A 160 -25.72 -24.09 6.71
C TYR A 160 -25.78 -25.48 7.37
N ASP A 161 -26.84 -25.70 8.14
CA ASP A 161 -27.31 -26.97 8.62
C ASP A 161 -28.62 -27.33 7.91
N PRO A 162 -29.19 -28.52 8.16
CA PRO A 162 -30.46 -28.92 7.52
C PRO A 162 -31.63 -27.95 7.81
N ALA A 163 -31.68 -27.37 9.00
CA ALA A 163 -32.75 -26.46 9.39
C ALA A 163 -32.67 -25.14 8.61
N LYS A 164 -31.49 -24.53 8.59
CA LYS A 164 -31.25 -23.26 7.85
C LYS A 164 -31.40 -23.43 6.35
N PHE A 165 -30.98 -24.55 5.80
CA PHE A 165 -31.18 -24.86 4.38
C PHE A 165 -32.68 -24.91 4.03
N ARG A 166 -33.48 -25.66 4.85
CA ARG A 166 -34.95 -25.73 4.64
C ARG A 166 -35.64 -24.38 4.80
N GLU A 167 -35.17 -23.55 5.73
CA GLU A 167 -35.69 -22.18 5.90
C GLU A 167 -35.47 -21.33 4.62
N GLU A 168 -34.30 -21.45 3.98
CA GLU A 168 -33.96 -20.62 2.80
C GLU A 168 -34.54 -21.19 1.50
N TYR A 169 -34.55 -22.52 1.32
CA TYR A 169 -34.91 -23.17 0.06
C TYR A 169 -36.29 -23.81 0.05
N GLY A 170 -36.85 -24.18 1.21
CA GLY A 170 -38.17 -24.76 1.35
C GLY A 170 -38.22 -26.29 1.11
N PHE A 171 -37.10 -26.95 0.85
CA PHE A 171 -36.98 -28.40 0.63
C PHE A 171 -35.68 -28.92 1.25
N ASP A 172 -35.48 -30.25 1.22
CA ASP A 172 -34.28 -30.88 1.80
C ASP A 172 -33.03 -30.64 0.96
N PRO A 173 -31.84 -30.59 1.60
CA PRO A 173 -30.55 -30.27 0.91
C PRO A 173 -30.27 -31.11 -0.33
N ILE A 174 -30.57 -32.41 -0.30
CA ILE A 174 -30.36 -33.36 -1.40
C ILE A 174 -31.09 -32.94 -2.68
N HIS A 175 -32.25 -32.25 -2.58
CA HIS A 175 -33.05 -31.78 -3.72
C HIS A 175 -32.49 -30.52 -4.40
N LEU A 176 -31.33 -30.01 -3.94
CA LEU A 176 -30.57 -29.03 -4.71
C LEU A 176 -30.13 -29.58 -6.07
N ILE A 177 -29.89 -30.89 -6.13
CA ILE A 177 -29.57 -31.58 -7.39
C ILE A 177 -30.75 -31.47 -8.36
N ASP A 178 -31.99 -31.74 -7.88
CA ASP A 178 -33.22 -31.64 -8.66
C ASP A 178 -33.46 -30.20 -9.14
N LEU A 179 -33.16 -29.22 -8.29
CA LEU A 179 -33.24 -27.79 -8.66
C LEU A 179 -32.35 -27.47 -9.85
N LYS A 180 -31.07 -27.91 -9.77
CA LYS A 180 -30.10 -27.68 -10.85
C LYS A 180 -30.39 -28.48 -12.10
N ALA A 181 -30.95 -29.67 -11.96
CA ALA A 181 -31.42 -30.47 -13.07
C ALA A 181 -32.48 -29.74 -13.90
N LEU A 182 -33.38 -29.02 -13.24
CA LEU A 182 -34.44 -28.25 -13.90
C LEU A 182 -33.96 -26.91 -14.47
N MET A 183 -33.22 -26.12 -13.69
CA MET A 183 -32.87 -24.76 -14.07
C MET A 183 -31.52 -24.64 -14.83
N GLY A 184 -30.69 -25.70 -14.78
CA GLY A 184 -29.31 -25.65 -15.22
C GLY A 184 -28.37 -24.87 -14.31
N ASP A 185 -27.09 -24.80 -14.70
CA ASP A 185 -26.07 -23.98 -14.03
C ASP A 185 -25.17 -23.32 -15.08
N SER A 186 -25.19 -21.99 -15.12
CA SER A 186 -24.40 -21.23 -16.07
C SER A 186 -22.91 -21.18 -15.71
N SER A 187 -22.53 -21.41 -14.43
CA SER A 187 -21.13 -21.41 -13.98
C SER A 187 -20.40 -22.66 -14.47
N ASP A 188 -21.06 -23.78 -14.49
CA ASP A 188 -20.54 -25.07 -14.95
C ASP A 188 -21.03 -25.49 -16.33
N ASN A 189 -21.78 -24.59 -16.98
CA ASN A 189 -22.38 -24.83 -18.29
C ASN A 189 -23.27 -26.08 -18.32
N ILE A 190 -24.03 -26.33 -17.25
CA ILE A 190 -25.03 -27.39 -17.16
C ILE A 190 -26.32 -26.87 -17.76
N PRO A 191 -26.90 -27.59 -18.77
CA PRO A 191 -27.93 -27.01 -19.62
C PRO A 191 -29.30 -26.83 -18.95
N GLY A 192 -29.71 -27.70 -18.06
CA GLY A 192 -31.08 -27.72 -17.51
C GLY A 192 -32.18 -27.91 -18.55
N VAL A 193 -33.38 -27.45 -18.20
CA VAL A 193 -34.54 -27.41 -19.15
C VAL A 193 -34.67 -26.01 -19.71
N ALA A 194 -34.57 -25.89 -21.05
CA ALA A 194 -34.61 -24.59 -21.71
C ALA A 194 -35.86 -23.76 -21.38
N GLY A 195 -35.66 -22.55 -20.79
CA GLY A 195 -36.71 -21.65 -20.41
C GLY A 195 -37.42 -21.98 -19.09
N VAL A 196 -36.79 -22.84 -18.25
CA VAL A 196 -37.13 -23.02 -16.83
C VAL A 196 -36.09 -22.31 -16.00
N GLY A 197 -36.49 -21.23 -15.34
CA GLY A 197 -35.62 -20.46 -14.45
C GLY A 197 -35.77 -20.82 -12.98
N PRO A 198 -34.94 -20.24 -12.10
CA PRO A 198 -34.87 -20.61 -10.66
C PRO A 198 -36.25 -20.61 -9.97
N LYS A 199 -37.04 -19.54 -10.14
CA LYS A 199 -38.37 -19.45 -9.52
C LYS A 199 -39.32 -20.57 -9.94
N THR A 200 -39.30 -20.94 -11.24
CA THR A 200 -40.16 -22.00 -11.77
C THR A 200 -39.69 -23.36 -11.30
N ALA A 201 -38.40 -23.61 -11.30
CA ALA A 201 -37.79 -24.83 -10.83
C ALA A 201 -38.06 -25.03 -9.32
N THR A 202 -37.85 -24.01 -8.49
CA THR A 202 -38.17 -24.06 -7.04
C THR A 202 -39.65 -24.39 -6.82
N GLN A 203 -40.55 -23.74 -7.55
CA GLN A 203 -41.99 -24.01 -7.39
C GLN A 203 -42.37 -25.46 -7.76
N LEU A 204 -41.79 -25.99 -8.83
CA LEU A 204 -42.01 -27.39 -9.26
C LEU A 204 -41.54 -28.36 -8.16
N LEU A 205 -40.41 -28.08 -7.51
CA LEU A 205 -39.94 -28.96 -6.43
C LEU A 205 -40.78 -28.82 -5.16
N LEU A 206 -41.26 -27.65 -4.84
CA LEU A 206 -42.20 -27.45 -3.72
C LEU A 206 -43.53 -28.19 -3.95
N ASP A 207 -44.01 -28.24 -5.20
CA ASP A 207 -45.27 -28.90 -5.55
C ASP A 207 -45.13 -30.43 -5.70
N TYR A 208 -44.00 -30.95 -6.23
CA TYR A 208 -43.84 -32.33 -6.63
C TYR A 208 -42.66 -33.08 -5.99
N GLY A 209 -41.85 -32.42 -5.20
CA GLY A 209 -40.74 -32.93 -4.36
C GLY A 209 -39.44 -33.20 -5.09
N THR A 210 -39.45 -33.95 -6.16
CA THR A 210 -38.26 -34.40 -6.90
C THR A 210 -38.39 -34.18 -8.41
N LEU A 211 -37.29 -34.31 -9.15
CA LEU A 211 -37.29 -34.35 -10.62
C LEU A 211 -38.24 -35.41 -11.16
N ASP A 212 -38.14 -36.63 -10.61
CA ASP A 212 -39.04 -37.75 -10.96
C ASP A 212 -40.50 -37.45 -10.63
N GLY A 213 -40.74 -36.79 -9.49
CA GLY A 213 -42.06 -36.30 -9.08
C GLY A 213 -42.68 -35.31 -10.08
N VAL A 214 -41.88 -34.37 -10.54
CA VAL A 214 -42.29 -33.42 -11.60
C VAL A 214 -42.66 -34.15 -12.87
N TYR A 215 -41.85 -35.09 -13.35
CA TYR A 215 -42.14 -35.87 -14.57
C TYR A 215 -43.26 -36.85 -14.40
N ALA A 216 -43.55 -37.36 -13.21
CA ALA A 216 -44.71 -38.23 -12.96
C ALA A 216 -46.05 -37.48 -12.94
N HIS A 217 -46.04 -36.13 -12.71
CA HIS A 217 -47.22 -35.32 -12.58
C HIS A 217 -47.32 -34.25 -13.69
N LEU A 218 -46.74 -34.50 -14.88
CA LEU A 218 -46.76 -33.55 -16.01
C LEU A 218 -48.17 -33.11 -16.42
N ASP A 219 -49.18 -33.98 -16.24
CA ASP A 219 -50.57 -33.66 -16.57
C ASP A 219 -51.17 -32.59 -15.66
N ALA A 220 -50.60 -32.39 -14.46
CA ALA A 220 -51.01 -31.34 -13.53
C ALA A 220 -50.30 -30.00 -13.81
N VAL A 221 -49.26 -30.01 -14.66
CA VAL A 221 -48.48 -28.83 -15.02
C VAL A 221 -49.15 -28.05 -16.16
N LYS A 222 -49.10 -26.75 -16.12
CA LYS A 222 -49.66 -25.85 -17.18
C LYS A 222 -49.05 -26.24 -18.53
N GLU A 223 -49.91 -26.34 -19.58
CA GLU A 223 -49.58 -26.83 -20.92
C GLU A 223 -48.27 -26.25 -21.48
N LYS A 224 -48.08 -24.94 -21.39
CA LYS A 224 -46.86 -24.26 -21.92
C LYS A 224 -45.59 -24.66 -21.19
N LEU A 225 -45.64 -24.96 -19.90
CA LEU A 225 -44.51 -25.40 -19.10
C LEU A 225 -44.29 -26.91 -19.28
N ARG A 226 -45.38 -27.70 -19.38
CA ARG A 226 -45.36 -29.12 -19.65
C ARG A 226 -44.61 -29.42 -20.96
N ALA A 227 -44.96 -28.71 -22.06
CA ALA A 227 -44.27 -28.87 -23.34
C ALA A 227 -42.74 -28.62 -23.25
N LYS A 228 -42.31 -27.67 -22.44
CA LYS A 228 -40.86 -27.44 -22.21
C LYS A 228 -40.20 -28.57 -21.41
N LEU A 229 -40.87 -29.08 -20.38
CA LEU A 229 -40.39 -30.19 -19.58
C LEU A 229 -40.29 -31.46 -20.41
N GLU A 230 -41.31 -31.78 -21.21
CA GLU A 230 -41.30 -32.94 -22.12
C GLU A 230 -40.15 -32.84 -23.13
N GLN A 231 -39.95 -31.68 -23.77
CA GLN A 231 -38.86 -31.46 -24.73
C GLN A 231 -37.49 -31.51 -24.08
N GLY A 232 -37.37 -31.02 -22.85
CA GLY A 232 -36.12 -30.91 -22.12
C GLY A 232 -35.81 -32.10 -21.20
N ARG A 233 -36.56 -33.20 -21.27
CA ARG A 233 -36.43 -34.33 -20.35
C ARG A 233 -35.02 -34.91 -20.32
N ASP A 234 -34.43 -35.24 -21.44
CA ASP A 234 -33.11 -35.86 -21.51
C ASP A 234 -32.02 -34.88 -20.99
N SER A 235 -32.20 -33.60 -21.30
CA SER A 235 -31.33 -32.54 -20.77
C SER A 235 -31.43 -32.38 -19.24
N ALA A 236 -32.61 -32.53 -18.66
CA ALA A 236 -32.82 -32.51 -17.24
C ALA A 236 -32.12 -33.65 -16.52
N TYR A 237 -32.26 -34.88 -17.02
CA TYR A 237 -31.58 -36.03 -16.41
C TYR A 237 -30.07 -36.02 -16.63
N LEU A 238 -29.57 -35.53 -17.76
CA LEU A 238 -28.14 -35.25 -17.95
C LEU A 238 -27.66 -34.24 -16.92
N SER A 239 -28.41 -33.16 -16.74
CA SER A 239 -28.10 -32.10 -15.78
C SER A 239 -28.14 -32.60 -14.34
N TYR A 240 -29.06 -33.47 -14.01
CA TYR A 240 -29.13 -34.14 -12.68
C TYR A 240 -27.83 -34.90 -12.38
N ASP A 241 -27.37 -35.73 -13.34
CA ASP A 241 -26.15 -36.50 -13.16
C ASP A 241 -24.89 -35.62 -13.09
N LEU A 242 -24.83 -34.55 -13.91
CA LEU A 242 -23.71 -33.61 -13.89
C LEU A 242 -23.65 -32.80 -12.59
N ALA A 243 -24.80 -32.39 -12.02
CA ALA A 243 -24.91 -31.62 -10.80
C ALA A 243 -24.72 -32.47 -9.53
N THR A 244 -24.82 -33.79 -9.65
CA THR A 244 -24.68 -34.70 -8.49
C THR A 244 -23.22 -34.80 -8.04
N ILE A 245 -22.95 -34.47 -6.79
CA ILE A 245 -21.67 -34.77 -6.14
C ILE A 245 -21.66 -36.24 -5.74
N ARG A 246 -20.69 -36.98 -6.27
CA ARG A 246 -20.55 -38.44 -5.98
C ARG A 246 -19.68 -38.63 -4.74
N CYS A 247 -20.19 -39.43 -3.78
CA CYS A 247 -19.55 -39.62 -2.47
C CYS A 247 -18.80 -40.98 -2.36
N GLU A 248 -18.30 -41.50 -3.47
CA GLU A 248 -17.59 -42.78 -3.54
C GLU A 248 -16.22 -42.67 -4.24
N ALA A 249 -15.56 -41.48 -4.17
CA ALA A 249 -14.21 -41.32 -4.70
C ALA A 249 -13.23 -42.32 -4.06
N PRO A 250 -12.37 -42.98 -4.86
CA PRO A 250 -11.46 -44.02 -4.39
C PRO A 250 -10.22 -43.45 -3.66
N ILE A 251 -10.48 -42.74 -2.57
CA ILE A 251 -9.42 -42.13 -1.73
C ILE A 251 -9.15 -43.00 -0.50
N GLU A 252 -7.91 -43.07 -0.03
CA GLU A 252 -7.56 -43.64 1.25
C GLU A 252 -7.78 -42.60 2.34
N PHE A 253 -8.87 -42.68 3.09
CA PHE A 253 -9.28 -41.73 4.10
C PHE A 253 -9.79 -42.43 5.37
N SER A 254 -9.29 -41.98 6.52
CA SER A 254 -9.94 -42.13 7.82
C SER A 254 -9.91 -40.79 8.58
N PRO A 255 -10.94 -40.46 9.37
CA PRO A 255 -10.97 -39.24 10.16
C PRO A 255 -9.79 -39.11 11.13
N GLU A 256 -9.33 -40.23 11.70
CA GLU A 256 -8.24 -40.30 12.65
C GLU A 256 -6.88 -39.92 12.03
N ALA A 257 -6.68 -40.17 10.74
CA ALA A 257 -5.48 -39.78 10.00
C ALA A 257 -5.40 -38.26 9.78
N CYS A 258 -6.50 -37.54 10.01
CA CYS A 258 -6.61 -36.09 9.86
C CYS A 258 -6.53 -35.33 11.19
N LEU A 259 -6.29 -36.02 12.31
CA LEU A 259 -6.16 -35.37 13.62
C LEU A 259 -5.09 -34.27 13.58
N VAL A 260 -5.42 -33.09 14.17
CA VAL A 260 -4.51 -31.96 14.24
C VAL A 260 -3.23 -32.36 14.98
N GLN A 261 -2.11 -32.16 14.33
CA GLN A 261 -0.77 -32.46 14.86
C GLN A 261 0.08 -31.18 15.00
N PRO A 262 1.12 -31.19 15.85
CA PRO A 262 2.12 -30.14 15.85
C PRO A 262 2.75 -29.98 14.46
N TYR A 263 3.05 -28.75 14.07
CA TYR A 263 3.68 -28.46 12.78
C TYR A 263 5.09 -29.09 12.68
N ASP A 264 5.59 -29.23 11.48
CA ASP A 264 7.01 -29.34 11.19
C ASP A 264 7.57 -27.92 11.20
N GLU A 265 8.02 -27.48 12.40
CA GLU A 265 8.42 -26.07 12.62
C GLU A 265 9.57 -25.67 11.73
N ALA A 266 10.55 -26.55 11.51
CA ALA A 266 11.71 -26.28 10.65
C ALA A 266 11.29 -26.07 9.18
N ALA A 267 10.55 -27.02 8.62
CA ALA A 267 10.08 -26.92 7.23
C ALA A 267 9.14 -25.72 7.03
N LEU A 268 8.30 -25.44 8.02
CA LEU A 268 7.38 -24.31 7.95
C LEU A 268 8.11 -22.96 8.05
N TYR A 269 9.14 -22.89 8.91
CA TYR A 269 10.01 -21.71 8.99
C TYR A 269 10.71 -21.43 7.66
N GLU A 270 11.35 -22.43 7.05
CA GLU A 270 12.03 -22.27 5.76
C GLU A 270 11.08 -21.77 4.66
N LEU A 271 9.88 -22.38 4.59
CA LEU A 271 8.87 -21.95 3.62
C LEU A 271 8.40 -20.51 3.87
N PHE A 272 8.15 -20.13 5.12
CA PHE A 272 7.71 -18.77 5.45
C PHE A 272 8.82 -17.74 5.28
N ALA A 273 10.06 -18.08 5.58
CA ALA A 273 11.23 -17.24 5.31
C ALA A 273 11.40 -16.99 3.81
N ARG A 274 11.32 -18.06 3.00
CA ARG A 274 11.37 -17.96 1.53
C ARG A 274 10.20 -17.14 0.96
N LEU A 275 9.02 -17.22 1.56
CA LEU A 275 7.84 -16.45 1.17
C LEU A 275 7.79 -15.04 1.78
N GLU A 276 8.79 -14.68 2.58
CA GLU A 276 8.90 -13.40 3.28
C GLU A 276 7.71 -13.12 4.24
N PHE A 277 7.17 -14.18 4.87
CA PHE A 277 6.02 -14.12 5.77
C PHE A 277 6.44 -13.85 7.23
N THR A 278 7.21 -12.80 7.49
CA THR A 278 7.73 -12.46 8.82
C THR A 278 6.65 -12.39 9.91
N ARG A 279 5.48 -11.82 9.58
CA ARG A 279 4.35 -11.76 10.52
C ARG A 279 3.75 -13.13 10.84
N LEU A 280 3.80 -14.07 9.90
CA LEU A 280 3.33 -15.44 10.15
C LEU A 280 4.37 -16.21 10.96
N ILE A 281 5.67 -16.04 10.69
CA ILE A 281 6.74 -16.62 11.52
C ILE A 281 6.52 -16.23 12.98
N ALA A 282 6.38 -14.94 13.28
CA ALA A 282 6.11 -14.47 14.64
C ALA A 282 4.79 -14.99 15.22
N ARG A 283 3.71 -15.03 14.42
CA ARG A 283 2.40 -15.51 14.87
C ARG A 283 2.38 -16.99 15.22
N TYR A 284 3.12 -17.81 14.47
CA TYR A 284 3.22 -19.26 14.69
C TYR A 284 4.32 -19.63 15.69
N GLY A 285 5.07 -18.65 16.22
CA GLY A 285 6.18 -18.87 17.14
C GLY A 285 7.29 -19.73 16.55
N LEU A 286 7.52 -19.61 15.24
CA LEU A 286 8.52 -20.40 14.54
C LEU A 286 9.91 -19.78 14.74
N HIS A 287 10.90 -20.62 14.93
CA HIS A 287 12.31 -20.24 15.06
C HIS A 287 13.14 -20.91 13.97
N ALA A 288 14.25 -20.29 13.58
CA ALA A 288 15.17 -20.90 12.63
C ALA A 288 15.64 -22.26 13.15
N PRO A 289 15.72 -23.30 12.28
CA PRO A 289 16.24 -24.61 12.68
C PRO A 289 17.65 -24.47 13.26
N GLN A 290 17.95 -25.13 14.39
CA GLN A 290 19.27 -25.05 15.04
C GLN A 290 20.45 -25.50 14.15
N GLU A 291 20.20 -26.30 13.09
CA GLU A 291 21.23 -26.69 12.13
C GLU A 291 21.58 -25.59 11.11
N THR A 292 20.71 -24.57 10.91
CA THR A 292 21.03 -23.37 10.12
C THR A 292 21.60 -22.24 10.98
N ALA A 293 21.58 -22.38 12.31
CA ALA A 293 22.19 -21.44 13.25
C ALA A 293 23.72 -21.44 13.26
N GLU A 294 24.42 -22.26 12.41
CA GLU A 294 25.81 -22.01 12.07
C GLU A 294 26.02 -20.81 11.11
N ASN A 295 24.94 -20.23 10.58
CA ASN A 295 24.96 -18.96 9.85
C ASN A 295 24.32 -17.85 10.69
N GLY A 296 25.01 -17.42 11.71
CA GLY A 296 25.14 -16.08 12.18
C GLY A 296 23.96 -15.46 12.90
N MET A 297 23.82 -15.74 14.22
CA MET A 297 23.27 -14.74 15.13
C MET A 297 24.33 -13.64 15.33
N ILE A 298 23.94 -12.38 15.16
CA ILE A 298 24.79 -11.25 15.52
C ILE A 298 24.60 -11.03 17.01
N ASP A 299 25.55 -11.50 17.81
CA ASP A 299 25.57 -11.28 19.25
C ASP A 299 26.33 -9.98 19.58
N GLY A 300 26.14 -9.49 20.79
CA GLY A 300 26.94 -8.40 21.31
C GLY A 300 28.42 -8.77 21.39
N VAL A 301 29.30 -7.78 21.38
CA VAL A 301 30.78 -7.97 21.45
C VAL A 301 31.17 -8.78 22.70
N CYS A 302 32.13 -9.66 22.54
CA CYS A 302 32.58 -10.54 23.63
C CYS A 302 33.09 -9.81 24.88
N THR A 303 33.55 -8.54 24.73
CA THR A 303 33.97 -7.68 25.85
C THR A 303 33.10 -6.43 25.86
N SER A 304 32.24 -6.32 26.88
CA SER A 304 31.37 -5.18 27.04
C SER A 304 31.57 -4.48 28.40
N GLU A 305 31.47 -3.16 28.41
CA GLU A 305 31.57 -2.31 29.61
C GLU A 305 30.31 -1.43 29.74
N VAL A 306 29.67 -1.47 30.91
CA VAL A 306 28.61 -0.51 31.25
C VAL A 306 29.27 0.69 31.91
N VAL A 307 29.09 1.87 31.30
CA VAL A 307 29.75 3.13 31.71
C VAL A 307 28.69 4.10 32.20
N SER A 308 28.65 4.29 33.54
CA SER A 308 27.77 5.28 34.16
C SER A 308 28.54 6.50 34.69
N ASP A 309 29.86 6.41 34.79
CA ASP A 309 30.74 7.47 35.32
C ASP A 309 31.16 8.45 34.22
N ALA A 310 30.98 9.76 34.48
CA ALA A 310 31.29 10.84 33.55
C ALA A 310 32.78 10.89 33.15
N ALA A 311 33.73 10.70 34.07
CA ALA A 311 35.14 10.78 33.75
C ALA A 311 35.59 9.60 32.87
N ARG A 312 35.07 8.42 33.12
CA ARG A 312 35.28 7.25 32.27
C ARG A 312 34.71 7.44 30.84
N ALA A 313 33.48 7.98 30.75
CA ALA A 313 32.86 8.30 29.48
C ALA A 313 33.69 9.33 28.68
N GLU A 314 34.16 10.39 29.31
CA GLU A 314 35.02 11.40 28.67
C GLU A 314 36.35 10.81 28.17
N ALA A 315 36.96 9.92 28.94
CA ALA A 315 38.19 9.23 28.54
C ALA A 315 37.96 8.34 27.31
N LEU A 316 36.85 7.61 27.29
CA LEU A 316 36.46 6.76 26.15
C LEU A 316 36.16 7.60 24.90
N ALA A 317 35.36 8.66 25.02
CA ALA A 317 35.09 9.56 23.91
C ALA A 317 36.36 10.17 23.30
N ALA A 318 37.35 10.47 24.13
CA ALA A 318 38.67 10.93 23.69
C ALA A 318 39.45 9.82 22.98
N SER A 319 39.27 8.55 23.34
CA SER A 319 39.88 7.41 22.60
C SER A 319 39.23 7.18 21.25
N PHE A 320 37.91 7.33 21.17
CA PHE A 320 37.12 7.18 19.91
C PHE A 320 37.54 8.18 18.80
N GLN A 321 38.16 9.30 19.15
CA GLN A 321 38.73 10.21 18.16
C GLN A 321 39.88 9.59 17.37
N LYS A 322 40.48 8.48 17.84
CA LYS A 322 41.56 7.76 17.18
C LYS A 322 41.05 6.59 16.35
N GLU A 323 39.81 6.20 16.54
CA GLU A 323 39.18 5.15 15.75
C GLU A 323 38.86 5.65 14.35
N HIS A 324 38.82 4.74 13.38
CA HIS A 324 38.36 5.07 12.03
C HIS A 324 36.90 5.53 12.03
N TYR A 325 36.05 4.86 12.83
CA TYR A 325 34.65 5.17 13.13
C TYR A 325 34.20 4.35 14.34
N VAL A 326 33.01 4.66 14.82
CA VAL A 326 32.31 3.87 15.83
C VAL A 326 30.89 3.55 15.33
N ASN A 327 30.41 2.36 15.67
CA ASN A 327 29.02 1.97 15.42
C ASN A 327 28.19 2.27 16.65
N LEU A 328 27.07 2.97 16.49
CA LEU A 328 26.26 3.36 17.64
C LEU A 328 24.76 3.19 17.40
N ILE A 329 24.07 2.85 18.47
CA ILE A 329 22.62 2.93 18.62
C ILE A 329 22.32 3.72 19.89
N ALA A 330 21.37 4.63 19.82
CA ALA A 330 20.92 5.41 20.97
C ALA A 330 19.44 5.13 21.27
N GLU A 331 19.05 5.21 22.55
CA GLU A 331 17.63 5.28 22.88
C GLU A 331 17.03 6.59 22.35
N PRO A 332 15.74 6.59 21.92
CA PRO A 332 15.11 7.78 21.34
C PRO A 332 15.12 9.01 22.25
N ASP A 333 15.09 8.81 23.56
CA ASP A 333 15.17 9.87 24.58
C ASP A 333 16.59 10.20 25.00
N LEU A 334 17.60 9.52 24.44
CA LEU A 334 19.01 9.58 24.85
C LEU A 334 19.27 9.16 26.29
N SER A 335 18.43 8.30 26.87
CA SER A 335 18.66 7.71 28.21
C SER A 335 19.79 6.68 28.21
N ALA A 336 20.17 6.15 27.05
CA ALA A 336 21.30 5.25 26.87
C ALA A 336 21.87 5.33 25.44
N ILE A 337 23.17 5.00 25.32
CA ILE A 337 23.88 4.90 24.05
C ILE A 337 24.73 3.63 24.08
N ALA A 338 24.53 2.72 23.13
CA ALA A 338 25.44 1.59 22.89
C ALA A 338 26.42 1.95 21.77
N VAL A 339 27.69 1.68 21.98
CA VAL A 339 28.77 1.97 21.03
C VAL A 339 29.63 0.73 20.86
N ASN A 340 29.84 0.31 19.61
CA ASN A 340 30.82 -0.73 19.29
C ASN A 340 31.98 -0.15 18.51
N THR A 341 33.17 -0.55 18.92
CA THR A 341 34.42 -0.43 18.17
C THR A 341 34.80 -1.84 17.63
N ASP A 342 35.89 -1.94 16.91
CA ASP A 342 36.37 -3.25 16.37
C ASP A 342 36.63 -4.28 17.48
N GLU A 343 36.96 -3.84 18.71
CA GLU A 343 37.41 -4.75 19.78
C GLU A 343 36.44 -4.82 20.97
N SER A 344 35.61 -3.82 21.19
CA SER A 344 34.87 -3.68 22.45
C SER A 344 33.53 -2.98 22.28
N GLY A 345 32.54 -3.38 23.11
CA GLY A 345 31.25 -2.75 23.25
C GLY A 345 31.14 -1.89 24.53
N TYR A 346 30.50 -0.77 24.43
CA TYR A 346 30.29 0.17 25.54
C TYR A 346 28.82 0.56 25.62
N TYR A 347 28.25 0.50 26.82
CA TYR A 347 26.89 0.96 27.08
C TYR A 347 26.92 2.14 28.04
N PHE A 348 26.65 3.35 27.55
CA PHE A 348 26.66 4.58 28.32
C PHE A 348 25.28 4.87 28.89
N CYS A 349 25.20 5.18 30.19
CA CYS A 349 23.97 5.53 30.90
C CYS A 349 24.24 6.46 32.10
N GLY A 350 23.19 6.99 32.73
CA GLY A 350 23.30 7.80 33.94
C GLY A 350 24.19 9.02 33.76
N ASP A 351 25.07 9.28 34.78
CA ASP A 351 25.93 10.47 34.82
C ASP A 351 26.87 10.61 33.62
N ALA A 352 27.18 9.51 32.92
CA ALA A 352 27.95 9.54 31.68
C ALA A 352 27.29 10.43 30.62
N LEU A 353 25.97 10.37 30.50
CA LEU A 353 25.18 11.11 29.51
C LEU A 353 24.88 12.55 29.96
N GLU A 354 25.02 12.86 31.24
CA GLU A 354 24.92 14.22 31.76
C GLU A 354 26.22 15.01 31.52
N SER A 355 27.33 14.33 31.20
CA SER A 355 28.58 15.04 30.88
C SER A 355 28.51 15.76 29.56
N THR A 356 28.40 17.09 29.60
CA THR A 356 28.44 17.94 28.39
C THR A 356 29.72 17.73 27.57
N LYS A 357 30.83 17.41 28.19
CA LYS A 357 32.10 17.16 27.51
C LYS A 357 32.06 15.83 26.77
N PHE A 358 31.55 14.78 27.39
CA PHE A 358 31.32 13.49 26.70
C PHE A 358 30.42 13.68 25.50
N MET A 359 29.21 14.23 25.67
CA MET A 359 28.24 14.43 24.60
C MET A 359 28.79 15.31 23.46
N SER A 360 29.43 16.44 23.80
CA SER A 360 30.04 17.31 22.77
C SER A 360 31.20 16.68 22.05
N THR A 361 31.98 15.80 22.68
CA THR A 361 33.06 15.07 22.00
C THR A 361 32.51 13.95 21.15
N MET A 362 31.59 13.15 21.67
CA MET A 362 30.99 12.00 21.01
C MET A 362 30.25 12.41 19.73
N PHE A 363 29.44 13.46 19.82
CA PHE A 363 28.60 13.93 18.71
C PHE A 363 29.20 15.07 17.89
N GLY A 364 30.40 15.53 18.23
CA GLY A 364 31.15 16.53 17.49
C GLY A 364 31.89 15.96 16.27
N VAL A 365 32.64 16.83 15.60
CA VAL A 365 33.31 16.54 14.32
C VAL A 365 34.41 15.48 14.43
N SER A 366 34.98 15.29 15.62
CA SER A 366 36.18 14.47 15.84
C SER A 366 35.91 12.95 15.91
N VAL A 367 34.70 12.54 16.23
CA VAL A 367 34.28 11.14 16.27
C VAL A 367 33.40 10.85 15.05
N LYS A 368 33.80 9.93 14.19
CA LYS A 368 33.00 9.47 13.04
C LYS A 368 32.03 8.38 13.47
N LYS A 369 30.80 8.50 13.10
CA LYS A 369 29.71 7.62 13.56
C LYS A 369 29.00 6.94 12.40
N VAL A 370 28.74 5.64 12.56
CA VAL A 370 27.85 4.81 11.76
C VAL A 370 26.65 4.46 12.65
N THR A 371 25.44 4.62 12.14
CA THR A 371 24.24 4.34 12.92
C THR A 371 23.11 3.82 12.03
N HIS A 372 21.96 3.59 12.63
CA HIS A 372 20.73 3.23 11.96
C HIS A 372 19.68 4.32 12.21
N ASP A 373 19.13 4.94 11.15
CA ASP A 373 18.17 6.07 11.19
C ASP A 373 18.71 7.27 11.99
N CYS A 374 19.71 7.97 11.42
CA CYS A 374 20.41 9.05 12.10
C CYS A 374 19.58 10.32 12.33
N LYS A 375 18.56 10.59 11.50
CA LYS A 375 17.81 11.85 11.52
C LYS A 375 17.09 12.12 12.87
N PRO A 376 16.34 11.16 13.47
CA PRO A 376 15.73 11.37 14.78
C PRO A 376 16.76 11.66 15.89
N LEU A 377 17.90 10.97 15.84
CA LEU A 377 19.00 11.19 16.78
C LEU A 377 19.61 12.59 16.60
N MET A 378 19.85 13.04 15.37
CA MET A 378 20.32 14.41 15.09
C MET A 378 19.35 15.45 15.64
N ARG A 379 18.05 15.29 15.40
CA ARG A 379 17.02 16.17 15.93
C ARG A 379 17.06 16.21 17.46
N ARG A 380 17.14 15.05 18.12
CA ARG A 380 17.18 14.98 19.58
C ARG A 380 18.42 15.67 20.18
N LEU A 381 19.57 15.53 19.53
CA LEU A 381 20.80 16.23 19.92
C LEU A 381 20.65 17.75 19.82
N LEU A 382 20.04 18.24 18.74
CA LEU A 382 19.75 19.68 18.57
C LEU A 382 18.80 20.20 19.65
N GLU A 383 17.76 19.47 20.03
CA GLU A 383 16.85 19.82 21.12
C GLU A 383 17.57 19.98 22.47
N LEU A 384 18.59 19.15 22.70
CA LEU A 384 19.41 19.20 23.93
C LEU A 384 20.59 20.17 23.83
N GLY A 385 20.78 20.82 22.68
CA GLY A 385 21.87 21.81 22.49
C GLY A 385 23.24 21.18 22.25
N TYR A 386 23.29 19.91 21.84
CA TYR A 386 24.53 19.20 21.49
C TYR A 386 24.83 19.26 19.99
N PRO A 387 26.09 19.13 19.59
CA PRO A 387 26.41 18.96 18.15
C PRO A 387 25.84 17.64 17.62
N ALA A 388 25.60 17.57 16.33
CA ALA A 388 25.17 16.34 15.65
C ALA A 388 25.92 16.20 14.33
N GLU A 389 27.23 16.04 14.41
CA GLU A 389 28.17 16.10 13.31
C GLU A 389 28.81 14.72 13.04
N SER A 390 29.40 14.56 11.87
CA SER A 390 30.22 13.37 11.49
C SER A 390 29.48 12.03 11.57
N PHE A 391 28.19 12.00 11.24
CA PHE A 391 27.50 10.78 10.87
C PHE A 391 27.93 10.43 9.44
N ILE A 392 28.77 9.41 9.30
CA ILE A 392 29.38 9.03 8.02
C ILE A 392 28.57 7.99 7.25
N PHE A 393 27.70 7.26 7.94
CA PHE A 393 26.82 6.26 7.36
C PHE A 393 25.57 6.00 8.20
N ASP A 394 24.45 5.77 7.50
CA ASP A 394 23.14 5.40 8.03
C ASP A 394 22.65 4.14 7.32
N THR A 395 22.50 3.04 8.07
CA THR A 395 22.15 1.74 7.48
C THR A 395 20.70 1.64 7.06
N ALA A 396 19.76 2.37 7.71
CA ALA A 396 18.36 2.43 7.28
C ALA A 396 18.22 3.17 5.94
N LEU A 397 18.94 4.28 5.81
CA LEU A 397 18.95 5.08 4.59
C LEU A 397 19.56 4.34 3.41
N ALA A 398 20.67 3.62 3.64
CA ALA A 398 21.30 2.78 2.62
C ALA A 398 20.37 1.63 2.17
N ALA A 399 19.66 1.00 3.11
CA ALA A 399 18.69 -0.04 2.79
C ALA A 399 17.52 0.51 1.97
N TYR A 400 17.04 1.72 2.30
CA TYR A 400 16.01 2.41 1.53
C TYR A 400 16.46 2.74 0.10
N ASP A 401 17.67 3.25 -0.09
CA ASP A 401 18.17 3.54 -1.42
C ASP A 401 18.26 2.27 -2.28
N LEU A 402 18.69 1.16 -1.68
CA LEU A 402 18.78 -0.14 -2.38
C LEU A 402 17.41 -0.69 -2.77
N ASP A 403 16.37 -0.48 -1.94
CA ASP A 403 14.99 -0.88 -2.26
C ASP A 403 13.97 0.03 -1.56
N ALA A 404 13.53 1.08 -2.24
CA ALA A 404 12.54 2.05 -1.74
C ALA A 404 11.09 1.49 -1.67
N THR A 405 10.87 0.20 -1.91
CA THR A 405 9.52 -0.42 -1.93
C THR A 405 9.18 -1.18 -0.67
N GLN A 406 10.12 -1.29 0.26
CA GLN A 406 9.90 -1.97 1.53
C GLN A 406 8.96 -1.15 2.43
N GLY A 407 8.09 -1.84 3.16
CA GLY A 407 7.13 -1.17 4.05
C GLY A 407 7.74 -0.67 5.36
N SER A 408 8.98 -1.05 5.69
CA SER A 408 9.73 -0.65 6.90
C SER A 408 11.21 -0.95 6.72
N TYR A 409 12.04 -0.12 7.35
CA TYR A 409 13.51 -0.26 7.40
C TYR A 409 14.00 -0.44 8.85
N ASP A 410 13.19 -1.05 9.72
CA ASP A 410 13.60 -1.40 11.08
C ASP A 410 14.85 -2.31 11.05
N LEU A 411 15.74 -2.12 12.03
CA LEU A 411 17.05 -2.77 12.03
C LEU A 411 16.98 -4.29 11.91
N ASP A 412 16.13 -4.96 12.68
CA ASP A 412 15.94 -6.41 12.61
C ASP A 412 15.57 -6.87 11.20
N ARG A 413 14.65 -6.12 10.57
CA ARG A 413 14.20 -6.41 9.21
C ARG A 413 15.30 -6.19 8.19
N VAL A 414 16.08 -5.10 8.31
CA VAL A 414 17.18 -4.81 7.40
C VAL A 414 18.28 -5.87 7.50
N VAL A 415 18.64 -6.29 8.73
CA VAL A 415 19.61 -7.34 8.99
C VAL A 415 19.16 -8.68 8.37
N THR A 416 17.97 -9.13 8.72
CA THR A 416 17.43 -10.38 8.17
C THR A 416 17.35 -10.33 6.65
N HIS A 417 16.95 -9.18 6.11
CA HIS A 417 16.79 -8.99 4.68
C HIS A 417 18.09 -8.97 3.91
N LEU A 418 19.09 -8.23 4.34
CA LEU A 418 20.31 -7.99 3.56
C LEU A 418 21.46 -8.92 3.89
N LEU A 419 21.48 -9.45 5.13
CA LEU A 419 22.54 -10.32 5.62
C LEU A 419 22.09 -11.77 5.81
N GLY A 420 20.76 -12.02 5.95
CA GLY A 420 20.24 -13.36 6.26
C GLY A 420 20.41 -13.76 7.73
N PHE A 421 20.77 -12.82 8.62
CA PHE A 421 21.02 -13.05 10.04
C PHE A 421 19.87 -12.55 10.91
N GLU A 422 19.79 -13.01 12.14
CA GLU A 422 18.95 -12.44 13.19
C GLU A 422 19.83 -11.73 14.23
N ILE A 423 19.29 -10.68 14.86
CA ILE A 423 19.97 -10.02 15.97
C ILE A 423 19.70 -10.84 17.24
N GLY A 424 20.77 -11.26 17.94
CA GLY A 424 20.67 -11.96 19.21
C GLY A 424 19.92 -11.11 20.25
N ARG A 425 18.92 -11.71 20.91
CA ARG A 425 18.13 -11.03 21.94
C ARG A 425 18.27 -11.79 23.26
N ALA A 426 18.78 -11.11 24.29
CA ALA A 426 18.81 -11.67 25.63
C ALA A 426 17.39 -11.70 26.22
N ASP A 427 17.01 -12.82 26.83
CA ASP A 427 15.72 -12.96 27.49
C ASP A 427 15.77 -12.27 28.86
N LYS A 428 14.85 -11.33 29.08
CA LYS A 428 14.71 -10.59 30.33
C LYS A 428 14.38 -11.49 31.54
N ASP A 429 13.73 -12.62 31.31
CA ASP A 429 13.35 -13.57 32.37
C ASP A 429 14.54 -14.42 32.81
N GLU A 430 15.57 -14.54 31.95
CA GLU A 430 16.81 -15.28 32.25
C GLU A 430 17.90 -14.38 32.89
N VAL A 431 18.09 -13.16 32.32
CA VAL A 431 19.23 -12.29 32.74
C VAL A 431 18.80 -11.05 33.53
N GLY A 432 17.51 -10.77 33.64
CA GLY A 432 16.96 -9.56 34.21
C GLY A 432 16.78 -8.43 33.18
N GLU A 433 15.82 -7.53 33.46
CA GLU A 433 15.38 -6.49 32.50
C GLU A 433 16.52 -5.52 32.09
N GLU A 434 17.32 -5.07 33.06
CA GLU A 434 18.41 -4.12 32.80
C GLU A 434 19.55 -4.78 31.99
N ALA A 435 19.97 -6.01 32.35
CA ALA A 435 21.00 -6.74 31.64
C ALA A 435 20.55 -7.09 30.23
N ALA A 436 19.29 -7.53 30.05
CA ALA A 436 18.72 -7.77 28.74
C ALA A 436 18.74 -6.51 27.85
N ARG A 437 18.38 -5.34 28.42
CA ARG A 437 18.44 -4.07 27.70
C ARG A 437 19.85 -3.72 27.22
N VAL A 438 20.84 -3.88 28.09
CA VAL A 438 22.25 -3.64 27.74
C VAL A 438 22.70 -4.58 26.62
N CYS A 439 22.47 -5.90 26.79
CA CYS A 439 22.86 -6.90 25.78
C CYS A 439 22.20 -6.64 24.42
N ASN A 440 20.90 -6.35 24.43
CA ASN A 440 20.14 -6.13 23.20
C ASN A 440 20.64 -4.89 22.45
N ARG A 441 20.95 -3.78 23.15
CA ARG A 441 21.47 -2.56 22.49
C ARG A 441 22.89 -2.76 21.94
N LEU A 442 23.72 -3.53 22.64
CA LEU A 442 25.06 -3.88 22.13
C LEU A 442 24.98 -4.79 20.91
N ALA A 443 24.05 -5.75 20.89
CA ALA A 443 23.80 -6.58 19.71
C ALA A 443 23.27 -5.73 18.52
N GLU A 444 22.43 -4.76 18.76
CA GLU A 444 21.99 -3.81 17.72
C GLU A 444 23.15 -2.97 17.17
N ALA A 445 24.07 -2.50 18.02
CA ALA A 445 25.26 -1.79 17.56
C ALA A 445 26.20 -2.70 16.76
N SER A 446 26.30 -4.00 17.12
CA SER A 446 27.01 -5.01 16.31
C SER A 446 26.34 -5.26 14.96
N ALA A 447 25.02 -5.26 14.93
CA ALA A 447 24.25 -5.39 13.70
C ALA A 447 24.47 -4.19 12.74
N VAL A 448 24.58 -2.98 13.29
CA VAL A 448 24.95 -1.77 12.51
C VAL A 448 26.34 -1.94 11.91
N ALA A 449 27.31 -2.49 12.66
CA ALA A 449 28.66 -2.77 12.17
C ALA A 449 28.64 -3.76 10.99
N ALA A 450 27.94 -4.89 11.15
CA ALA A 450 27.82 -5.91 10.09
C ALA A 450 27.13 -5.36 8.82
N LEU A 451 26.11 -4.51 8.98
CA LEU A 451 25.49 -3.84 7.84
C LEU A 451 26.44 -2.85 7.15
N TYR A 452 27.24 -2.12 7.93
CA TYR A 452 28.22 -1.18 7.35
C TYR A 452 29.32 -1.87 6.56
N GLU A 453 29.71 -3.10 6.91
CA GLU A 453 30.64 -3.89 6.11
C GLU A 453 30.07 -4.27 4.72
N ALA A 454 28.76 -4.52 4.64
CA ALA A 454 28.12 -5.02 3.43
C ALA A 454 27.48 -3.94 2.53
N LEU A 455 26.91 -2.90 3.11
CA LEU A 455 26.07 -1.94 2.39
C LEU A 455 26.83 -1.01 1.44
N PRO A 456 28.02 -0.46 1.77
CA PRO A 456 28.77 0.40 0.86
C PRO A 456 29.08 -0.29 -0.48
N GLU A 457 29.49 -1.55 -0.46
CA GLU A 457 29.75 -2.31 -1.68
C GLU A 457 28.48 -2.51 -2.51
N LYS A 458 27.35 -2.81 -1.86
CA LYS A 458 26.04 -2.94 -2.55
C LYS A 458 25.60 -1.62 -3.20
N LEU A 459 25.79 -0.49 -2.52
CA LEU A 459 25.52 0.83 -3.10
C LEU A 459 26.40 1.09 -4.32
N ALA A 460 27.69 0.78 -4.25
CA ALA A 460 28.63 0.92 -5.36
C ALA A 460 28.26 0.04 -6.56
N GLN A 461 27.95 -1.23 -6.33
CA GLN A 461 27.52 -2.17 -7.38
C GLN A 461 26.25 -1.71 -8.10
N ASN A 462 25.35 -1.00 -7.42
CA ASN A 462 24.13 -0.43 -7.99
C ASN A 462 24.32 1.00 -8.53
N GLY A 463 25.52 1.59 -8.44
CA GLY A 463 25.82 2.95 -8.90
C GLY A 463 25.14 4.05 -8.09
N MET A 464 24.83 3.79 -6.81
CA MET A 464 24.07 4.69 -5.92
C MET A 464 24.96 5.48 -4.94
N GLU A 465 26.29 5.34 -4.97
CA GLU A 465 27.18 6.03 -4.05
C GLU A 465 26.97 7.55 -4.03
N LYS A 466 26.90 8.16 -5.21
CA LYS A 466 26.68 9.62 -5.30
C LYS A 466 25.32 10.03 -4.74
N LEU A 467 24.26 9.28 -5.03
CA LEU A 467 22.95 9.51 -4.47
C LEU A 467 23.00 9.49 -2.95
N TYR A 468 23.62 8.45 -2.39
CA TYR A 468 23.71 8.24 -0.95
C TYR A 468 24.56 9.32 -0.25
N TYR A 469 25.83 9.49 -0.69
CA TYR A 469 26.77 10.36 0.02
C TYR A 469 26.62 11.84 -0.30
N GLU A 470 26.12 12.22 -1.48
CA GLU A 470 25.99 13.63 -1.89
C GLU A 470 24.59 14.18 -1.67
N ILE A 471 23.55 13.33 -1.56
CA ILE A 471 22.16 13.76 -1.42
C ILE A 471 21.51 13.23 -0.15
N GLU A 472 21.34 11.90 -0.02
CA GLU A 472 20.47 11.35 1.03
C GLU A 472 21.05 11.53 2.44
N LEU A 473 22.31 11.20 2.65
CA LEU A 473 22.94 11.32 3.97
C LEU A 473 23.09 12.79 4.42
N PRO A 474 23.59 13.73 3.58
CA PRO A 474 23.65 15.15 3.98
C PRO A 474 22.28 15.77 4.23
N LEU A 475 21.24 15.28 3.53
CA LEU A 475 19.88 15.78 3.72
C LEU A 475 19.34 15.48 5.11
N CYS A 476 19.74 14.39 5.76
CA CYS A 476 19.30 14.05 7.12
C CYS A 476 19.55 15.18 8.09
N TRP A 477 20.71 15.83 8.00
CA TRP A 477 21.03 17.02 8.80
C TRP A 477 20.07 18.18 8.54
N VAL A 478 19.84 18.51 7.27
CA VAL A 478 18.96 19.63 6.88
C VAL A 478 17.52 19.38 7.38
N LEU A 479 17.04 18.15 7.23
CA LEU A 479 15.71 17.77 7.71
C LEU A 479 15.62 17.81 9.23
N ALA A 480 16.63 17.33 9.96
CA ALA A 480 16.66 17.40 11.42
C ALA A 480 16.60 18.85 11.93
N GLU A 481 17.32 19.76 11.26
CA GLU A 481 17.25 21.19 11.60
C GLU A 481 15.90 21.82 11.28
N MET A 482 15.31 21.48 10.12
CA MET A 482 13.96 21.96 9.75
C MET A 482 12.91 21.46 10.74
N GLU A 483 12.97 20.21 11.15
CA GLU A 483 12.09 19.64 12.16
C GLU A 483 12.29 20.31 13.55
N TYR A 484 13.54 20.55 13.95
CA TYR A 484 13.86 21.27 15.17
C TYR A 484 13.41 22.73 15.12
N ALA A 485 13.63 23.40 13.98
CA ALA A 485 13.20 24.79 13.79
C ALA A 485 11.68 24.92 13.83
N GLY A 486 10.96 23.99 13.23
CA GLY A 486 9.50 24.05 13.06
C GLY A 486 9.04 25.31 12.31
N VAL A 487 7.74 25.51 12.20
CA VAL A 487 7.12 26.70 11.60
C VAL A 487 6.12 27.33 12.57
N LYS A 488 6.20 28.64 12.80
CA LYS A 488 5.30 29.37 13.72
C LYS A 488 3.89 29.41 13.15
N ALA A 489 2.89 29.14 14.00
CA ALA A 489 1.48 29.19 13.64
C ALA A 489 0.73 30.15 14.56
N ASP A 490 -0.15 30.97 13.98
CA ASP A 490 -1.07 31.84 14.73
C ASP A 490 -2.23 31.01 15.29
N GLN A 491 -2.10 30.60 16.55
CA GLN A 491 -3.08 29.79 17.24
C GLN A 491 -4.46 30.46 17.31
N MET A 492 -4.48 31.78 17.57
CA MET A 492 -5.74 32.52 17.70
C MET A 492 -6.45 32.64 16.36
N ALA A 493 -5.71 32.86 15.28
CA ALA A 493 -6.25 32.85 13.92
C ALA A 493 -6.80 31.49 13.54
N LEU A 494 -6.11 30.38 13.86
CA LEU A 494 -6.60 29.01 13.64
C LEU A 494 -7.89 28.72 14.41
N ILE A 495 -7.98 29.10 15.68
CA ILE A 495 -9.21 28.95 16.48
C ILE A 495 -10.36 29.76 15.89
N SER A 496 -10.10 31.03 15.53
CA SER A 496 -11.11 31.90 14.91
C SER A 496 -11.63 31.33 13.59
N PHE A 497 -10.74 30.82 12.76
CA PHE A 497 -11.07 30.14 11.52
C PHE A 497 -11.92 28.88 11.76
N GLY A 498 -11.55 28.06 12.75
CA GLY A 498 -12.31 26.88 13.15
C GLY A 498 -13.75 27.22 13.58
N ASN A 499 -13.93 28.32 14.33
CA ASN A 499 -15.25 28.81 14.73
C ASN A 499 -16.08 29.31 13.55
N MET A 500 -15.45 30.02 12.62
CA MET A 500 -16.11 30.45 11.37
C MET A 500 -16.54 29.25 10.53
N LEU A 501 -15.71 28.24 10.39
CA LEU A 501 -16.05 26.99 9.70
C LEU A 501 -17.22 26.27 10.40
N GLN A 502 -17.24 26.22 11.74
CA GLN A 502 -18.32 25.60 12.51
C GLN A 502 -19.68 26.19 12.15
N SER A 503 -19.77 27.52 12.15
CA SER A 503 -21.04 28.21 11.79
C SER A 503 -21.48 27.90 10.36
N ARG A 504 -20.55 27.80 9.42
CA ARG A 504 -20.86 27.42 8.03
C ARG A 504 -21.27 25.96 7.89
N ILE A 505 -20.63 25.05 8.65
CA ILE A 505 -20.97 23.62 8.71
C ILE A 505 -22.41 23.45 9.21
N GLU A 506 -22.78 24.15 10.28
CA GLU A 506 -24.15 24.13 10.85
C GLU A 506 -25.19 24.63 9.84
N ALA A 507 -24.89 25.73 9.14
CA ALA A 507 -25.77 26.25 8.08
C ALA A 507 -25.91 25.27 6.91
N ALA A 508 -24.82 24.63 6.47
CA ALA A 508 -24.86 23.62 5.42
C ALA A 508 -25.62 22.35 5.87
N GLN A 509 -25.44 21.93 7.12
CA GLN A 509 -26.17 20.81 7.71
C GLN A 509 -27.70 21.10 7.73
N GLN A 510 -28.12 22.29 8.15
CA GLN A 510 -29.52 22.66 8.13
C GLN A 510 -30.08 22.65 6.71
N THR A 511 -29.36 23.20 5.74
CA THR A 511 -29.75 23.18 4.32
C THR A 511 -29.91 21.73 3.80
N ILE A 512 -29.03 20.81 4.21
CA ILE A 512 -29.14 19.39 3.85
C ILE A 512 -30.40 18.77 4.46
N PHE A 513 -30.71 19.05 5.72
CA PHE A 513 -31.90 18.54 6.40
C PHE A 513 -33.18 19.10 5.80
N ASP A 514 -33.20 20.39 5.42
CA ASP A 514 -34.33 21.02 4.74
C ASP A 514 -34.62 20.34 3.39
N PHE A 515 -33.59 20.01 2.60
CA PHE A 515 -33.73 19.26 1.34
C PHE A 515 -34.13 17.80 1.54
N ALA A 516 -33.64 17.16 2.62
CA ALA A 516 -33.99 15.79 2.94
C ALA A 516 -35.36 15.64 3.62
N GLY A 517 -35.96 16.73 4.12
CA GLY A 517 -37.20 16.72 4.87
C GLY A 517 -37.09 16.12 6.28
N ARG A 518 -35.92 15.75 6.74
CA ARG A 518 -35.68 15.19 8.07
C ARG A 518 -34.18 15.27 8.46
N GLU A 519 -33.90 15.18 9.75
CA GLU A 519 -32.57 15.04 10.29
C GLU A 519 -32.05 13.61 10.10
N PHE A 520 -30.75 13.47 9.84
CA PHE A 520 -30.05 12.19 9.71
C PHE A 520 -28.55 12.39 9.88
N ASN A 521 -27.80 11.28 10.04
CA ASN A 521 -26.33 11.37 10.11
C ASN A 521 -25.73 11.49 8.70
N ILE A 522 -25.34 12.71 8.30
CA ILE A 522 -24.75 13.04 6.99
C ILE A 522 -23.43 12.26 6.75
N ASN A 523 -22.70 11.91 7.81
CA ASN A 523 -21.48 11.13 7.73
C ASN A 523 -21.73 9.62 7.58
N SER A 524 -22.97 9.15 7.79
CA SER A 524 -23.35 7.76 7.53
C SER A 524 -23.60 7.56 6.03
N THR A 525 -22.68 6.88 5.35
CA THR A 525 -22.79 6.57 3.91
C THR A 525 -24.07 5.82 3.58
N LYS A 526 -24.58 5.01 4.52
CA LYS A 526 -25.85 4.27 4.36
C LYS A 526 -27.05 5.21 4.38
N GLN A 527 -27.20 6.04 5.43
CA GLN A 527 -28.35 6.97 5.54
C GLN A 527 -28.33 8.00 4.42
N LEU A 528 -27.15 8.54 4.10
CA LEU A 528 -27.01 9.47 2.99
C LEU A 528 -27.37 8.83 1.65
N GLY A 529 -26.96 7.57 1.42
CA GLY A 529 -27.31 6.83 0.21
C GLY A 529 -28.81 6.57 0.09
N GLU A 530 -29.51 6.24 1.18
CA GLU A 530 -30.96 6.07 1.23
C GLU A 530 -31.66 7.39 0.83
N ILE A 531 -31.24 8.52 1.39
CA ILE A 531 -31.81 9.83 1.08
C ILE A 531 -31.60 10.21 -0.39
N LEU A 532 -30.38 10.13 -0.88
CA LEU A 532 -30.05 10.57 -2.24
C LEU A 532 -30.69 9.70 -3.32
N PHE A 533 -30.67 8.38 -3.15
CA PHE A 533 -31.00 7.45 -4.24
C PHE A 533 -32.38 6.81 -4.08
N ASP A 534 -32.82 6.53 -2.85
CA ASP A 534 -34.12 5.90 -2.61
C ASP A 534 -35.24 6.95 -2.38
N GLU A 535 -34.99 8.05 -1.63
CA GLU A 535 -35.99 9.07 -1.32
C GLU A 535 -36.05 10.19 -2.39
N LEU A 536 -34.90 10.79 -2.76
CA LEU A 536 -34.81 11.85 -3.76
C LEU A 536 -34.70 11.33 -5.20
N GLY A 537 -34.56 10.01 -5.42
CA GLY A 537 -34.56 9.38 -6.73
C GLY A 537 -33.45 9.82 -7.66
N LEU A 538 -32.29 10.25 -7.13
CA LEU A 538 -31.15 10.66 -7.95
C LEU A 538 -30.53 9.46 -8.68
N PRO A 539 -29.88 9.67 -9.87
CA PRO A 539 -29.28 8.59 -10.62
C PRO A 539 -28.20 7.88 -9.79
N ALA A 540 -28.44 6.64 -9.42
CA ALA A 540 -27.49 5.84 -8.68
C ALA A 540 -26.53 5.10 -9.61
N GLY A 541 -25.26 5.01 -9.26
CA GLY A 541 -24.36 4.01 -9.82
C GLY A 541 -24.77 2.58 -9.41
N LYS A 542 -23.97 1.58 -9.74
CA LYS A 542 -24.25 0.20 -9.28
C LYS A 542 -24.38 0.16 -7.75
N LYS A 543 -25.54 -0.27 -7.27
CA LYS A 543 -25.76 -0.56 -5.84
C LYS A 543 -24.84 -1.69 -5.44
N THR A 544 -23.94 -1.44 -4.50
CA THR A 544 -23.05 -2.48 -3.94
C THR A 544 -23.82 -3.27 -2.86
N LYS A 545 -23.29 -4.43 -2.45
CA LYS A 545 -23.90 -5.21 -1.35
C LYS A 545 -23.99 -4.45 -0.02
N SER A 546 -23.16 -3.43 0.16
CA SER A 546 -23.14 -2.54 1.34
C SER A 546 -23.98 -1.28 1.19
N GLY A 547 -24.70 -1.11 0.08
CA GLY A 547 -25.50 0.09 -0.21
C GLY A 547 -24.93 0.93 -1.35
N TYR A 548 -25.37 2.17 -1.45
CA TYR A 548 -24.90 3.11 -2.45
C TYR A 548 -23.55 3.73 -2.05
N SER A 549 -22.67 3.92 -3.03
CA SER A 549 -21.47 4.74 -2.82
C SER A 549 -21.86 6.22 -2.79
N THR A 550 -21.38 6.93 -1.79
CA THR A 550 -21.53 8.39 -1.66
C THR A 550 -20.15 9.07 -1.58
N ASN A 551 -19.11 8.48 -2.21
CA ASN A 551 -17.78 9.10 -2.27
C ASN A 551 -17.80 10.40 -3.10
N ALA A 552 -16.70 11.17 -3.03
CA ALA A 552 -16.62 12.46 -3.70
C ALA A 552 -16.86 12.34 -5.21
N ASP A 553 -16.32 11.32 -5.87
CA ASP A 553 -16.46 11.13 -7.32
C ASP A 553 -17.91 10.89 -7.75
N VAL A 554 -18.68 10.16 -6.93
CA VAL A 554 -20.10 9.93 -7.19
C VAL A 554 -20.89 11.22 -7.00
N LEU A 555 -20.61 11.98 -5.93
CA LEU A 555 -21.28 13.24 -5.68
C LEU A 555 -20.95 14.31 -6.72
N GLU A 556 -19.70 14.41 -7.16
CA GLU A 556 -19.30 15.34 -8.24
C GLU A 556 -20.05 15.04 -9.55
N LYS A 557 -20.26 13.76 -9.90
CA LYS A 557 -21.06 13.35 -11.08
C LYS A 557 -22.55 13.71 -10.95
N LEU A 558 -23.03 13.91 -9.74
CA LEU A 558 -24.41 14.33 -9.44
C LEU A 558 -24.58 15.84 -9.33
N LYS A 559 -23.50 16.61 -9.43
CA LYS A 559 -23.52 18.08 -9.38
C LYS A 559 -24.50 18.67 -10.39
N GLY A 560 -25.28 19.64 -9.96
CA GLY A 560 -26.35 20.24 -10.79
C GLY A 560 -27.61 19.40 -10.97
N LYS A 561 -27.68 18.17 -10.41
CA LYS A 561 -28.89 17.33 -10.47
C LYS A 561 -29.86 17.66 -9.34
N HIS A 562 -29.37 18.03 -8.17
CA HIS A 562 -30.17 18.46 -7.03
C HIS A 562 -29.32 19.35 -6.11
N PRO A 563 -29.88 20.45 -5.53
CA PRO A 563 -29.12 21.37 -4.68
C PRO A 563 -28.50 20.72 -3.43
N ILE A 564 -29.06 19.65 -2.92
CA ILE A 564 -28.55 18.90 -1.77
C ILE A 564 -27.11 18.41 -2.03
N ILE A 565 -26.76 18.10 -3.28
CA ILE A 565 -25.43 17.58 -3.63
C ILE A 565 -24.34 18.63 -3.36
N GLU A 566 -24.56 19.86 -3.77
CA GLU A 566 -23.63 20.96 -3.52
C GLU A 566 -23.49 21.22 -2.03
N ALA A 567 -24.62 21.24 -1.29
CA ALA A 567 -24.61 21.40 0.16
C ALA A 567 -23.84 20.28 0.88
N ILE A 568 -23.94 19.02 0.43
CA ILE A 568 -23.19 17.88 1.00
C ILE A 568 -21.68 18.00 0.68
N LEU A 569 -21.32 18.39 -0.55
CA LEU A 569 -19.93 18.59 -0.93
C LEU A 569 -19.29 19.70 -0.09
N ASP A 570 -19.98 20.83 0.09
CA ASP A 570 -19.55 21.96 0.92
C ASP A 570 -19.44 21.56 2.40
N TYR A 571 -20.45 20.87 2.95
CA TYR A 571 -20.43 20.34 4.30
C TYR A 571 -19.19 19.47 4.55
N ARG A 572 -18.92 18.51 3.66
CA ARG A 572 -17.77 17.60 3.78
C ARG A 572 -16.44 18.33 3.65
N ALA A 573 -16.32 19.27 2.70
CA ALA A 573 -15.12 20.07 2.52
C ALA A 573 -14.82 20.91 3.77
N MET A 574 -15.81 21.63 4.30
CA MET A 574 -15.65 22.44 5.50
C MET A 574 -15.39 21.60 6.76
N THR A 575 -16.06 20.45 6.91
CA THR A 575 -15.83 19.54 8.04
C THR A 575 -14.39 19.00 8.01
N LYS A 576 -13.88 18.64 6.84
CA LYS A 576 -12.48 18.20 6.67
C LYS A 576 -11.48 19.33 6.99
N LEU A 577 -11.74 20.55 6.47
CA LEU A 577 -10.90 21.71 6.76
C LEU A 577 -10.86 22.00 8.26
N LYS A 578 -12.00 21.98 8.93
CA LYS A 578 -12.07 22.20 10.37
C LYS A 578 -11.34 21.12 11.15
N SER A 579 -11.70 19.86 10.97
CA SER A 579 -11.19 18.75 11.78
C SER A 579 -9.69 18.51 11.56
N THR A 580 -9.21 18.58 10.32
CA THR A 580 -7.83 18.23 9.97
C THR A 580 -6.89 19.42 10.15
N TYR A 581 -7.31 20.60 9.67
CA TYR A 581 -6.40 21.74 9.60
C TYR A 581 -6.67 22.79 10.69
N ALA A 582 -7.91 23.18 11.00
CA ALA A 582 -8.13 24.14 12.08
C ALA A 582 -7.89 23.49 13.45
N ASP A 583 -8.74 22.56 13.85
CA ASP A 583 -8.69 21.92 15.19
C ASP A 583 -7.47 20.97 15.30
N GLY A 584 -7.07 20.31 14.21
CA GLY A 584 -5.93 19.42 14.17
C GLY A 584 -4.59 20.15 14.39
N LEU A 585 -4.36 21.24 13.68
CA LEU A 585 -3.11 22.02 13.78
C LEU A 585 -2.98 22.70 15.15
N VAL A 586 -4.08 23.21 15.73
CA VAL A 586 -4.04 23.81 17.09
C VAL A 586 -3.48 22.84 18.11
N LYS A 587 -3.79 21.56 17.99
CA LYS A 587 -3.29 20.51 18.90
C LYS A 587 -1.81 20.18 18.71
N GLN A 588 -1.25 20.55 17.56
CA GLN A 588 0.14 20.27 17.19
C GLN A 588 1.08 21.46 17.44
N ILE A 589 0.54 22.59 17.89
CA ILE A 589 1.36 23.73 18.27
C ILE A 589 2.06 23.40 19.59
N ALA A 590 3.39 23.40 19.58
CA ALA A 590 4.22 23.18 20.75
C ALA A 590 4.29 24.44 21.65
N ASP A 591 4.92 24.32 22.81
CA ASP A 591 5.03 25.41 23.81
C ASP A 591 5.76 26.64 23.28
N ASP A 592 6.61 26.48 22.26
CA ASP A 592 7.31 27.58 21.60
C ASP A 592 6.45 28.31 20.55
N GLY A 593 5.19 27.88 20.36
CA GLY A 593 4.25 28.42 19.39
C GLY A 593 4.50 27.96 17.95
N ARG A 594 5.27 26.90 17.77
CA ARG A 594 5.62 26.36 16.44
C ARG A 594 5.04 24.95 16.24
N ILE A 595 4.92 24.56 14.99
CA ILE A 595 4.54 23.21 14.58
C ILE A 595 5.80 22.52 14.04
N HIS A 596 6.18 21.42 14.66
CA HIS A 596 7.33 20.60 14.31
C HIS A 596 6.90 19.34 13.57
N THR A 597 6.65 19.48 12.25
CA THR A 597 6.34 18.33 11.41
C THR A 597 7.53 17.37 11.35
N THR A 598 7.28 16.11 11.07
CA THR A 598 8.31 15.10 10.76
C THR A 598 8.36 14.88 9.25
N PHE A 599 9.52 15.10 8.64
CA PHE A 599 9.76 14.81 7.23
C PHE A 599 10.17 13.35 7.05
N GLN A 600 9.34 12.59 6.37
CA GLN A 600 9.61 11.18 6.09
C GLN A 600 10.49 11.05 4.84
N ASN A 601 11.72 10.62 5.01
CA ASN A 601 12.70 10.42 3.93
C ASN A 601 12.88 8.95 3.52
N LEU A 602 12.26 8.00 4.24
CA LEU A 602 12.36 6.55 4.03
C LEU A 602 11.03 5.91 3.58
N VAL A 603 10.08 6.66 3.02
CA VAL A 603 8.70 6.14 2.80
C VAL A 603 8.34 6.06 1.34
N THR A 604 8.63 7.09 0.53
CA THR A 604 8.11 7.15 -0.83
C THR A 604 9.00 6.39 -1.80
N ALA A 605 8.41 5.61 -2.68
CA ALA A 605 9.16 4.85 -3.68
C ALA A 605 9.79 5.70 -4.81
N THR A 606 9.47 7.00 -4.87
CA THR A 606 10.00 7.95 -5.86
C THR A 606 11.13 8.82 -5.32
N GLY A 607 11.49 8.69 -4.04
CA GLY A 607 12.45 9.58 -3.39
C GLY A 607 11.88 10.91 -2.90
N ARG A 608 10.60 11.21 -3.16
CA ARG A 608 9.96 12.42 -2.61
C ARG A 608 9.91 12.35 -1.09
N LEU A 609 10.03 13.50 -0.45
CA LEU A 609 9.72 13.64 0.98
C LEU A 609 8.21 13.59 1.17
N SER A 610 7.77 13.05 2.29
CA SER A 610 6.43 13.25 2.81
C SER A 610 6.51 13.83 4.22
N SER A 611 5.40 14.35 4.73
CA SER A 611 5.34 15.03 6.01
C SER A 611 4.23 14.40 6.85
N THR A 612 4.51 14.17 8.13
CA THR A 612 3.56 13.61 9.10
C THR A 612 3.62 14.37 10.42
N ASP A 613 2.59 14.28 11.19
CA ASP A 613 2.47 14.79 12.57
C ASP A 613 2.81 16.28 12.74
N PRO A 614 2.12 17.18 11.97
CA PRO A 614 1.06 16.99 10.98
C PRO A 614 1.58 16.97 9.54
N ASN A 615 0.77 16.49 8.58
CA ASN A 615 1.11 16.58 7.17
C ASN A 615 0.88 18.02 6.64
N LEU A 616 1.94 18.82 6.56
CA LEU A 616 1.91 20.20 6.08
C LEU A 616 1.95 20.30 4.53
N GLN A 617 2.36 19.24 3.83
CA GLN A 617 2.41 19.21 2.36
C GLN A 617 1.03 19.10 1.71
N ASN A 618 0.01 18.68 2.47
CA ASN A 618 -1.36 18.49 1.97
C ASN A 618 -2.32 19.64 2.31
N ILE A 619 -1.83 20.78 2.78
CA ILE A 619 -2.65 21.96 3.02
C ILE A 619 -3.24 22.45 1.69
N PRO A 620 -4.59 22.54 1.55
CA PRO A 620 -5.23 22.86 0.28
C PRO A 620 -4.87 24.26 -0.22
N VAL A 621 -4.58 24.38 -1.52
CA VAL A 621 -4.24 25.66 -2.19
C VAL A 621 -5.24 26.06 -3.27
N ARG A 622 -6.10 25.13 -3.72
CA ARG A 622 -6.98 25.37 -4.87
C ARG A 622 -8.30 26.07 -4.52
N THR A 623 -8.72 25.95 -3.26
CA THR A 623 -9.97 26.56 -2.78
C THR A 623 -9.62 27.78 -1.95
N GLU A 624 -10.48 28.82 -2.01
CA GLU A 624 -10.31 30.04 -1.24
C GLU A 624 -10.18 29.75 0.26
N LEU A 625 -11.11 28.98 0.83
CA LEU A 625 -11.05 28.58 2.25
C LEU A 625 -9.82 27.74 2.60
N GLY A 626 -9.37 26.90 1.69
CA GLY A 626 -8.16 26.07 1.93
C GLY A 626 -6.89 26.92 1.94
N SER A 627 -6.78 27.90 1.03
CA SER A 627 -5.63 28.80 0.95
C SER A 627 -5.52 29.74 2.17
N GLU A 628 -6.65 30.11 2.81
CA GLU A 628 -6.66 30.92 4.02
C GLU A 628 -5.86 30.28 5.17
N ILE A 629 -5.76 28.93 5.23
CA ILE A 629 -4.98 28.23 6.26
C ILE A 629 -3.51 28.64 6.17
N ARG A 630 -2.98 28.89 4.98
CA ARG A 630 -1.59 29.33 4.81
C ARG A 630 -1.32 30.73 5.37
N ARG A 631 -2.34 31.57 5.56
CA ARG A 631 -2.21 32.87 6.25
C ARG A 631 -1.88 32.74 7.72
N MET A 632 -2.22 31.60 8.31
CA MET A 632 -2.03 31.34 9.74
C MET A 632 -0.63 30.81 10.07
N PHE A 633 0.15 30.48 9.05
CA PHE A 633 1.58 30.23 9.21
C PHE A 633 2.32 31.55 9.03
N VAL A 634 2.93 32.02 10.11
CA VAL A 634 3.57 33.32 10.21
C VAL A 634 5.03 33.18 10.63
N PRO A 635 5.93 34.06 10.21
CA PRO A 635 7.32 34.04 10.67
C PRO A 635 7.42 34.55 12.12
N SER A 636 8.58 34.37 12.73
CA SER A 636 8.92 34.98 14.03
C SER A 636 8.92 36.49 13.91
N ASP A 637 8.77 37.18 15.03
CA ASP A 637 8.74 38.66 15.11
C ASP A 637 10.01 39.28 14.49
N GLY A 638 9.81 40.20 13.57
CA GLY A 638 10.90 40.83 12.80
C GLY A 638 11.47 40.00 11.66
N CYS A 639 10.83 38.87 11.34
CA CYS A 639 11.18 38.01 10.23
C CYS A 639 10.10 38.03 9.13
N VAL A 640 10.44 37.47 7.99
CA VAL A 640 9.54 37.18 6.85
C VAL A 640 9.79 35.76 6.37
N PHE A 641 8.83 35.19 5.66
CA PHE A 641 9.07 34.03 4.84
C PHE A 641 9.59 34.44 3.46
N VAL A 642 10.53 33.68 2.97
CA VAL A 642 10.95 33.66 1.56
C VAL A 642 10.53 32.31 1.03
N ASP A 643 9.60 32.31 0.09
CA ASP A 643 9.11 31.12 -0.61
C ASP A 643 9.71 31.09 -2.01
N ALA A 644 10.35 30.01 -2.37
CA ALA A 644 10.94 29.81 -3.69
C ALA A 644 10.41 28.51 -4.30
N ASP A 645 9.77 28.62 -5.47
CA ASP A 645 9.09 27.53 -6.17
C ASP A 645 9.73 27.27 -7.53
N TYR A 646 9.98 26.00 -7.87
CA TYR A 646 10.47 25.66 -9.21
C TYR A 646 9.37 25.80 -10.27
N SER A 647 9.68 26.48 -11.34
CA SER A 647 8.79 26.59 -12.48
C SER A 647 8.83 25.30 -13.32
N GLN A 648 7.77 24.47 -13.20
CA GLN A 648 7.52 23.28 -14.05
C GLN A 648 8.70 22.30 -14.11
N ILE A 649 9.29 21.97 -12.97
CA ILE A 649 10.49 21.13 -12.87
C ILE A 649 10.33 19.78 -13.58
N GLU A 650 9.20 19.08 -13.42
CA GLU A 650 8.99 17.76 -14.03
C GLU A 650 8.99 17.84 -15.56
N LEU A 651 8.41 18.89 -16.16
CA LEU A 651 8.43 19.07 -17.62
C LEU A 651 9.83 19.45 -18.14
N ARG A 652 10.62 20.19 -17.36
CA ARG A 652 12.02 20.50 -17.68
C ARG A 652 12.89 19.24 -17.59
N VAL A 653 12.67 18.40 -16.59
CA VAL A 653 13.31 17.09 -16.48
C VAL A 653 12.92 16.20 -17.67
N LEU A 654 11.63 16.16 -18.04
CA LEU A 654 11.17 15.42 -19.21
C LEU A 654 11.86 15.92 -20.51
N ALA A 655 11.91 17.23 -20.73
CA ALA A 655 12.59 17.82 -21.91
C ALA A 655 14.07 17.42 -21.97
N HIS A 656 14.74 17.33 -20.81
CA HIS A 656 16.13 16.90 -20.72
C HIS A 656 16.29 15.39 -21.00
N ILE A 657 15.51 14.51 -20.33
CA ILE A 657 15.64 13.07 -20.43
C ILE A 657 15.21 12.56 -21.81
N ALA A 658 14.07 13.03 -22.31
CA ALA A 658 13.54 12.67 -23.62
C ALA A 658 14.34 13.27 -24.79
N ASP A 659 15.29 14.14 -24.52
CA ASP A 659 16.06 14.92 -25.49
C ASP A 659 15.19 15.60 -26.58
N ASP A 660 13.98 16.02 -26.20
CA ASP A 660 13.04 16.65 -27.13
C ASP A 660 13.44 18.07 -27.48
N LYS A 661 13.90 18.31 -28.71
CA LYS A 661 14.43 19.58 -29.12
C LYS A 661 13.38 20.69 -29.15
N THR A 662 12.15 20.34 -29.52
CA THR A 662 11.02 21.29 -29.58
C THR A 662 10.68 21.78 -28.17
N MET A 663 10.58 20.87 -27.22
CA MET A 663 10.31 21.20 -25.82
C MET A 663 11.47 21.97 -25.19
N GLN A 664 12.73 21.60 -25.50
CA GLN A 664 13.91 22.32 -25.03
C GLN A 664 13.95 23.75 -25.54
N GLU A 665 13.60 23.98 -26.81
CA GLU A 665 13.58 25.33 -27.40
C GLU A 665 12.48 26.20 -26.78
N ALA A 666 11.29 25.64 -26.55
CA ALA A 666 10.22 26.34 -25.85
C ALA A 666 10.65 26.81 -24.45
N PHE A 667 11.38 25.99 -23.71
CA PHE A 667 11.92 26.39 -22.40
C PHE A 667 13.05 27.40 -22.47
N ARG A 668 13.92 27.33 -23.49
CA ARG A 668 15.04 28.30 -23.67
C ARG A 668 14.56 29.68 -24.13
N SER A 669 13.51 29.72 -24.95
CA SER A 669 12.90 30.96 -25.38
C SER A 669 12.07 31.67 -24.30
N GLY A 670 11.85 31.02 -23.15
CA GLY A 670 11.03 31.57 -22.06
C GLY A 670 9.53 31.57 -22.37
N PHE A 671 9.10 30.87 -23.42
CA PHE A 671 7.69 30.80 -23.78
C PHE A 671 6.92 29.85 -22.83
N ASP A 672 5.69 30.25 -22.49
CA ASP A 672 4.87 29.40 -21.60
C ASP A 672 4.55 28.05 -22.27
N ILE A 673 5.11 26.99 -21.74
CA ILE A 673 5.00 25.63 -22.30
C ILE A 673 3.54 25.18 -22.43
N HIS A 674 2.65 25.60 -21.52
CA HIS A 674 1.24 25.23 -21.58
C HIS A 674 0.51 25.98 -22.72
N THR A 675 0.90 27.21 -23.00
CA THR A 675 0.40 27.96 -24.17
C THR A 675 0.97 27.39 -25.46
N ALA A 676 2.27 27.05 -25.50
CA ALA A 676 2.87 26.37 -26.64
C ALA A 676 2.18 25.07 -26.98
N THR A 677 1.98 24.22 -25.93
CA THR A 677 1.25 22.94 -26.09
C THR A 677 -0.20 23.18 -26.55
N ALA A 678 -0.90 24.18 -26.00
CA ALA A 678 -2.28 24.49 -26.38
C ALA A 678 -2.37 24.87 -27.87
N ALA A 679 -1.50 25.75 -28.32
CA ALA A 679 -1.45 26.15 -29.72
C ALA A 679 -1.33 24.95 -30.66
N GLN A 680 -0.47 23.99 -30.32
CA GLN A 680 -0.24 22.78 -31.11
C GLN A 680 -1.39 21.75 -31.00
N VAL A 681 -1.86 21.50 -29.80
CA VAL A 681 -2.91 20.50 -29.56
C VAL A 681 -4.23 20.89 -30.25
N PHE A 682 -4.55 22.20 -30.20
CA PHE A 682 -5.78 22.76 -30.79
C PHE A 682 -5.60 23.30 -32.20
N GLY A 683 -4.38 23.40 -32.73
CA GLY A 683 -4.09 23.87 -34.07
C GLY A 683 -4.41 25.36 -34.27
N VAL A 684 -4.08 26.20 -33.30
CA VAL A 684 -4.31 27.65 -33.30
C VAL A 684 -2.99 28.41 -33.07
N GLU A 685 -2.95 29.68 -33.47
CA GLU A 685 -1.81 30.54 -33.16
C GLU A 685 -1.72 30.82 -31.65
N PRO A 686 -0.51 31.01 -31.09
CA PRO A 686 -0.33 31.24 -29.65
C PRO A 686 -1.19 32.36 -29.06
N GLU A 687 -1.41 33.43 -29.82
CA GLU A 687 -2.22 34.59 -29.43
C GLU A 687 -3.72 34.28 -29.36
N GLN A 688 -4.16 33.18 -29.97
CA GLN A 688 -5.56 32.70 -29.99
C GLN A 688 -5.86 31.69 -28.90
N VAL A 689 -4.83 31.29 -28.12
CA VAL A 689 -5.00 30.32 -27.02
C VAL A 689 -5.86 30.92 -25.93
N THR A 690 -7.03 30.34 -25.72
CA THR A 690 -7.94 30.75 -24.63
C THR A 690 -7.46 30.18 -23.29
N PRO A 691 -7.88 30.79 -22.14
CA PRO A 691 -7.60 30.24 -20.82
C PRO A 691 -8.07 28.78 -20.63
N LEU A 692 -9.17 28.40 -21.29
CA LEU A 692 -9.68 27.03 -21.28
C LEU A 692 -8.74 26.07 -22.03
N MET A 693 -8.32 26.43 -23.24
CA MET A 693 -7.34 25.65 -24.01
C MET A 693 -6.04 25.46 -23.25
N ARG A 694 -5.51 26.53 -22.66
CA ARG A 694 -4.31 26.46 -21.82
C ARG A 694 -4.47 25.53 -20.62
N ARG A 695 -5.64 25.54 -19.97
CA ARG A 695 -5.96 24.63 -18.86
C ARG A 695 -6.01 23.16 -19.33
N HIS A 696 -6.65 22.87 -20.47
CA HIS A 696 -6.66 21.54 -21.07
C HIS A 696 -5.25 21.08 -21.44
N ALA A 697 -4.46 21.93 -22.06
CA ALA A 697 -3.06 21.64 -22.39
C ALA A 697 -2.22 21.38 -21.14
N LYS A 698 -2.46 22.11 -20.04
CA LYS A 698 -1.82 21.83 -18.75
C LYS A 698 -2.15 20.42 -18.27
N ALA A 699 -3.41 19.98 -18.37
CA ALA A 699 -3.82 18.63 -18.01
C ALA A 699 -3.17 17.58 -18.92
N VAL A 700 -3.04 17.85 -20.22
CA VAL A 700 -2.34 16.96 -21.15
C VAL A 700 -0.85 16.87 -20.80
N ASN A 701 -0.17 17.99 -20.59
CA ASN A 701 1.25 18.03 -20.23
C ASN A 701 1.56 17.17 -18.99
N PHE A 702 0.80 17.38 -17.90
CA PHE A 702 0.99 16.59 -16.68
C PHE A 702 0.52 15.14 -16.86
N GLY A 703 -0.61 14.94 -17.55
CA GLY A 703 -1.14 13.62 -17.81
C GLY A 703 -0.15 12.72 -18.55
N ILE A 704 0.57 13.26 -19.56
CA ILE A 704 1.58 12.51 -20.29
C ILE A 704 2.74 12.06 -19.38
N VAL A 705 3.22 12.95 -18.49
CA VAL A 705 4.25 12.61 -17.51
C VAL A 705 3.83 11.44 -16.62
N TYR A 706 2.54 11.34 -16.32
CA TYR A 706 1.98 10.26 -15.47
C TYR A 706 1.43 9.06 -16.26
N GLY A 707 1.60 9.03 -17.57
CA GLY A 707 1.09 7.93 -18.42
C GLY A 707 -0.44 7.88 -18.47
N ILE A 708 -1.11 9.02 -18.59
CA ILE A 708 -2.58 9.12 -18.59
C ILE A 708 -3.19 8.38 -19.77
N SER A 709 -4.33 7.71 -19.53
CA SER A 709 -5.14 7.11 -20.59
C SER A 709 -6.12 8.12 -21.20
N GLU A 710 -6.56 7.87 -22.44
CA GLU A 710 -7.62 8.64 -23.09
C GLU A 710 -8.92 8.70 -22.27
N PHE A 711 -9.20 7.64 -21.50
CA PHE A 711 -10.34 7.60 -20.60
C PHE A 711 -10.17 8.58 -19.43
N SER A 712 -9.05 8.50 -18.71
CA SER A 712 -8.79 9.40 -17.58
C SER A 712 -8.72 10.85 -18.00
N LEU A 713 -8.03 11.14 -19.11
CA LEU A 713 -7.95 12.51 -19.65
C LEU A 713 -9.35 13.04 -20.02
N SER A 714 -10.21 12.22 -20.64
CA SER A 714 -11.56 12.64 -21.01
C SER A 714 -12.41 13.02 -19.80
N GLU A 715 -12.30 12.29 -18.69
CA GLU A 715 -12.96 12.62 -17.43
C GLU A 715 -12.40 13.91 -16.80
N ASP A 716 -11.06 14.08 -16.80
CA ASP A 716 -10.38 15.21 -16.15
C ASP A 716 -10.71 16.56 -16.79
N ILE A 717 -10.85 16.61 -18.11
CA ILE A 717 -11.09 17.86 -18.85
C ILE A 717 -12.51 17.98 -19.44
N GLY A 718 -13.37 16.97 -19.23
CA GLY A 718 -14.77 17.01 -19.62
C GLY A 718 -14.99 16.93 -21.14
N VAL A 719 -14.16 16.19 -21.87
CA VAL A 719 -14.27 15.96 -23.33
C VAL A 719 -14.60 14.51 -23.65
N THR A 720 -14.93 14.22 -24.91
CA THR A 720 -15.11 12.84 -25.33
C THR A 720 -13.78 12.07 -25.36
N ARG A 721 -13.82 10.73 -25.23
CA ARG A 721 -12.62 9.88 -25.34
C ARG A 721 -11.89 10.08 -26.68
N LYS A 722 -12.65 10.29 -27.77
CA LYS A 722 -12.09 10.53 -29.11
C LYS A 722 -11.28 11.82 -29.14
N GLU A 723 -11.80 12.91 -28.56
CA GLU A 723 -11.09 14.19 -28.43
C GLU A 723 -9.86 14.05 -27.54
N ALA A 724 -10.01 13.41 -26.37
CA ALA A 724 -8.87 13.17 -25.47
C ALA A 724 -7.75 12.39 -26.17
N ARG A 725 -8.08 11.35 -26.92
CA ARG A 725 -7.12 10.60 -27.75
C ARG A 725 -6.45 11.50 -28.78
N GLN A 726 -7.23 12.32 -29.50
CA GLN A 726 -6.69 13.26 -30.48
C GLN A 726 -5.70 14.24 -29.85
N TYR A 727 -5.97 14.71 -28.63
CA TYR A 727 -5.08 15.63 -27.92
C TYR A 727 -3.76 14.93 -27.54
N ILE A 728 -3.81 13.67 -27.06
CA ILE A 728 -2.62 12.86 -26.78
C ILE A 728 -1.82 12.63 -28.06
N ASP A 729 -2.48 12.24 -29.17
CA ASP A 729 -1.82 11.96 -30.44
C ASP A 729 -1.16 13.20 -31.02
N ASN A 730 -1.84 14.38 -31.00
CA ASN A 730 -1.29 15.65 -31.42
C ASN A 730 -0.07 16.06 -30.59
N TYR A 731 -0.17 15.89 -29.25
CA TYR A 731 0.94 16.16 -28.33
C TYR A 731 2.18 15.32 -28.67
N LEU A 732 2.01 14.00 -28.79
CA LEU A 732 3.09 13.06 -29.09
C LEU A 732 3.63 13.20 -30.53
N ALA A 733 2.82 13.72 -31.46
CA ALA A 733 3.29 14.06 -32.80
C ALA A 733 4.18 15.31 -32.77
N HIS A 734 3.85 16.31 -31.94
CA HIS A 734 4.62 17.55 -31.81
C HIS A 734 5.92 17.35 -31.01
N TYR A 735 5.84 16.61 -29.88
CA TYR A 735 6.97 16.26 -29.04
C TYR A 735 7.47 14.84 -29.33
N ALA A 736 8.10 14.66 -30.48
CA ALA A 736 8.53 13.35 -30.99
C ALA A 736 9.57 12.67 -30.08
N GLY A 737 10.44 13.43 -29.42
CA GLY A 737 11.39 12.92 -28.43
C GLY A 737 10.69 12.31 -27.23
N VAL A 738 9.63 12.96 -26.75
CA VAL A 738 8.82 12.44 -25.65
C VAL A 738 8.18 11.10 -26.03
N ARG A 739 7.62 10.99 -27.24
CA ARG A 739 7.05 9.73 -27.74
C ARG A 739 8.09 8.60 -27.78
N THR A 740 9.28 8.90 -28.29
CA THR A 740 10.39 7.94 -28.36
C THR A 740 10.78 7.49 -26.95
N TYR A 741 10.99 8.43 -26.03
CA TYR A 741 11.31 8.15 -24.65
C TYR A 741 10.27 7.24 -23.97
N MET A 742 8.96 7.54 -24.13
CA MET A 742 7.89 6.75 -23.54
C MET A 742 7.92 5.28 -23.98
N HIS A 743 8.30 5.03 -25.24
CA HIS A 743 8.44 3.67 -25.73
C HIS A 743 9.73 3.00 -25.21
N GLU A 744 10.85 3.69 -25.35
CA GLU A 744 12.17 3.15 -25.02
C GLU A 744 12.33 2.83 -23.54
N ILE A 745 11.85 3.70 -22.63
CA ILE A 745 11.96 3.49 -21.19
C ILE A 745 11.17 2.26 -20.71
N VAL A 746 9.99 2.01 -21.29
CA VAL A 746 9.18 0.83 -20.96
C VAL A 746 9.88 -0.44 -21.45
N GLU A 747 10.41 -0.42 -22.68
CA GLU A 747 11.13 -1.58 -23.24
C GLU A 747 12.47 -1.81 -22.50
N GLN A 748 13.15 -0.78 -22.08
CA GLN A 748 14.32 -0.87 -21.22
C GLN A 748 13.96 -1.48 -19.86
N ALA A 749 12.90 -0.97 -19.20
CA ALA A 749 12.45 -1.47 -17.92
C ALA A 749 12.03 -2.95 -17.97
N LYS A 750 11.42 -3.40 -19.08
CA LYS A 750 11.10 -4.83 -19.30
C LYS A 750 12.33 -5.72 -19.38
N ARG A 751 13.43 -5.21 -20.00
CA ARG A 751 14.69 -5.95 -20.09
C ARG A 751 15.46 -5.98 -18.78
N ASP A 752 15.62 -4.80 -18.18
CA ASP A 752 16.51 -4.59 -17.04
C ASP A 752 15.83 -4.93 -15.71
N GLY A 753 14.50 -4.88 -15.65
CA GLY A 753 13.68 -5.11 -14.44
C GLY A 753 13.52 -3.87 -13.57
N TYR A 754 14.14 -2.74 -13.92
CA TYR A 754 14.11 -1.49 -13.16
C TYR A 754 14.23 -0.25 -14.04
N VAL A 755 14.00 0.92 -13.44
CA VAL A 755 14.32 2.23 -14.00
C VAL A 755 15.15 3.05 -13.01
N THR A 756 15.86 4.08 -13.51
CA THR A 756 16.71 4.95 -12.69
C THR A 756 16.41 6.44 -12.94
N THR A 757 16.67 7.27 -11.91
CA THR A 757 16.75 8.73 -12.05
C THR A 757 18.10 9.16 -12.62
N LEU A 758 18.24 10.46 -12.93
CA LEU A 758 19.54 11.06 -13.36
C LEU A 758 20.63 10.93 -12.26
N PHE A 759 20.24 10.77 -11.00
CA PHE A 759 21.16 10.66 -9.87
C PHE A 759 21.41 9.20 -9.43
N GLY A 760 20.86 8.22 -10.19
CA GLY A 760 21.09 6.80 -9.94
C GLY A 760 20.10 6.15 -8.99
N ARG A 761 19.08 6.86 -8.49
CA ARG A 761 18.00 6.26 -7.69
C ARG A 761 17.29 5.19 -8.52
N ARG A 762 17.23 3.97 -8.00
CA ARG A 762 16.68 2.81 -8.69
C ARG A 762 15.28 2.44 -8.18
N ARG A 763 14.42 2.05 -9.11
CA ARG A 763 13.08 1.51 -8.82
C ARG A 763 12.92 0.18 -9.54
N GLU A 764 12.85 -0.91 -8.77
CA GLU A 764 12.52 -2.24 -9.27
C GLU A 764 11.07 -2.29 -9.74
N LEU A 765 10.80 -3.03 -10.83
CA LEU A 765 9.51 -3.12 -11.51
C LEU A 765 9.09 -4.56 -11.79
N PRO A 766 8.90 -5.40 -10.75
CA PRO A 766 8.44 -6.77 -10.93
C PRO A 766 7.07 -6.84 -11.61
N GLU A 767 6.25 -5.77 -11.51
CA GLU A 767 4.94 -5.67 -12.13
C GLU A 767 4.97 -5.82 -13.66
N LEU A 768 6.06 -5.45 -14.33
CA LEU A 768 6.21 -5.55 -15.79
C LEU A 768 6.22 -6.99 -16.30
N LYS A 769 6.58 -7.95 -15.43
CA LYS A 769 6.58 -9.39 -15.74
C LYS A 769 5.22 -10.06 -15.52
N SER A 770 4.24 -9.34 -14.97
CA SER A 770 2.91 -9.89 -14.66
C SER A 770 2.11 -10.20 -15.93
N SER A 771 1.44 -11.35 -15.94
CA SER A 771 0.47 -11.69 -16.98
C SER A 771 -0.82 -10.89 -16.88
N ASN A 772 -1.10 -10.34 -15.69
CA ASN A 772 -2.26 -9.48 -15.46
C ASN A 772 -2.06 -8.10 -16.11
N PHE A 773 -2.94 -7.79 -17.08
CA PHE A 773 -2.89 -6.53 -17.83
C PHE A 773 -2.89 -5.29 -16.93
N ASN A 774 -3.71 -5.26 -15.87
CA ASN A 774 -3.81 -4.09 -15.00
C ASN A 774 -2.52 -3.88 -14.18
N ILE A 775 -1.91 -4.97 -13.68
CA ILE A 775 -0.64 -4.92 -12.94
C ILE A 775 0.47 -4.49 -13.88
N ARG A 776 0.57 -5.09 -15.07
CA ARG A 776 1.57 -4.73 -16.07
C ARG A 776 1.42 -3.27 -16.53
N SER A 777 0.20 -2.82 -16.83
CA SER A 777 -0.06 -1.40 -17.17
C SER A 777 0.26 -0.45 -16.04
N PHE A 778 0.11 -0.87 -14.79
CA PHE A 778 0.57 -0.10 -13.64
C PHE A 778 2.10 0.01 -13.65
N GLY A 779 2.82 -1.12 -13.83
CA GLY A 779 4.28 -1.13 -13.97
C GLY A 779 4.80 -0.25 -15.11
N GLU A 780 4.13 -0.24 -16.27
CA GLU A 780 4.46 0.63 -17.41
C GLU A 780 4.32 2.12 -17.05
N ARG A 781 3.26 2.51 -16.33
CA ARG A 781 3.12 3.90 -15.84
C ARG A 781 4.18 4.26 -14.82
N VAL A 782 4.53 3.35 -13.92
CA VAL A 782 5.62 3.58 -12.95
C VAL A 782 6.96 3.75 -13.67
N ALA A 783 7.23 2.95 -14.70
CA ALA A 783 8.44 3.08 -15.52
C ALA A 783 8.57 4.45 -16.22
N LEU A 784 7.45 4.99 -16.69
CA LEU A 784 7.40 6.32 -17.31
C LEU A 784 7.62 7.45 -16.29
N ASN A 785 6.97 7.37 -15.15
CA ASN A 785 6.89 8.44 -14.17
C ASN A 785 8.15 8.53 -13.28
N THR A 786 8.68 7.36 -12.83
CA THR A 786 9.75 7.33 -11.81
C THR A 786 11.01 8.11 -12.22
N PRO A 787 11.55 8.01 -13.44
CA PRO A 787 12.74 8.76 -13.83
C PRO A 787 12.52 10.27 -13.77
N ILE A 788 11.32 10.75 -14.08
CA ILE A 788 10.98 12.17 -14.11
C ILE A 788 10.75 12.69 -12.70
N GLN A 789 9.81 12.06 -11.99
CA GLN A 789 9.41 12.49 -10.65
C GLN A 789 10.52 12.29 -9.63
N GLY A 790 11.24 11.16 -9.72
CA GLY A 790 12.38 10.88 -8.84
C GLY A 790 13.55 11.83 -9.09
N THR A 791 13.85 12.17 -10.34
CA THR A 791 14.87 13.18 -10.64
C THR A 791 14.47 14.55 -10.11
N ALA A 792 13.21 14.96 -10.22
CA ALA A 792 12.73 16.20 -9.63
C ALA A 792 12.88 16.20 -8.10
N ALA A 793 12.58 15.04 -7.45
CA ALA A 793 12.79 14.87 -6.01
C ALA A 793 14.28 14.97 -5.62
N ASP A 794 15.18 14.36 -6.38
CA ASP A 794 16.61 14.42 -6.12
C ASP A 794 17.15 15.86 -6.31
N ILE A 795 16.64 16.60 -7.30
CA ILE A 795 16.99 18.01 -7.53
C ILE A 795 16.57 18.87 -6.33
N ILE A 796 15.35 18.75 -5.83
CA ILE A 796 14.90 19.56 -4.69
C ILE A 796 15.68 19.22 -3.41
N LYS A 797 16.00 17.96 -3.18
CA LYS A 797 16.84 17.51 -2.05
C LYS A 797 18.23 18.14 -2.10
N LEU A 798 18.85 18.09 -3.27
CA LEU A 798 20.17 18.70 -3.46
C LEU A 798 20.11 20.22 -3.35
N ALA A 799 19.02 20.87 -3.80
CA ALA A 799 18.79 22.29 -3.62
C ALA A 799 18.68 22.65 -2.13
N MET A 800 17.96 21.84 -1.32
CA MET A 800 17.87 22.04 0.13
C MET A 800 19.26 22.04 0.80
N ILE A 801 20.10 21.06 0.47
CA ILE A 801 21.46 20.95 0.99
C ILE A 801 22.29 22.17 0.60
N ARG A 802 22.23 22.61 -0.66
CA ARG A 802 23.00 23.77 -1.14
C ARG A 802 22.52 25.08 -0.54
N VAL A 803 21.22 25.27 -0.42
CA VAL A 803 20.64 26.47 0.20
C VAL A 803 21.07 26.54 1.66
N ASP A 804 20.92 25.46 2.44
CA ASP A 804 21.37 25.45 3.83
C ASP A 804 22.86 25.78 3.96
N ALA A 805 23.71 25.11 3.18
CA ALA A 805 25.15 25.36 3.18
C ALA A 805 25.49 26.81 2.76
N ALA A 806 24.77 27.40 1.82
CA ALA A 806 24.99 28.77 1.38
C ALA A 806 24.58 29.81 2.45
N LEU A 807 23.44 29.60 3.11
CA LEU A 807 22.98 30.42 4.23
C LEU A 807 23.98 30.41 5.39
N ARG A 808 24.47 29.23 5.79
CA ARG A 808 25.49 29.05 6.84
C ARG A 808 26.81 29.69 6.48
N ARG A 809 27.31 29.49 5.26
CA ARG A 809 28.56 30.05 4.76
C ARG A 809 28.56 31.59 4.82
N GLN A 810 27.41 32.20 4.57
CA GLN A 810 27.23 33.66 4.65
C GLN A 810 26.86 34.14 6.06
N LYS A 811 26.79 33.22 7.04
CA LYS A 811 26.48 33.51 8.44
C LYS A 811 25.14 34.27 8.62
N LEU A 812 24.15 33.96 7.79
CA LEU A 812 22.83 34.54 7.88
C LEU A 812 22.03 33.86 9.03
N LYS A 813 21.06 34.58 9.56
CA LYS A 813 20.11 34.05 10.54
C LYS A 813 18.92 33.31 9.87
N ALA A 814 18.88 33.32 8.55
CA ALA A 814 17.92 32.65 7.74
C ALA A 814 18.05 31.13 7.87
N ARG A 815 16.92 30.43 7.90
CA ARG A 815 16.86 28.96 8.01
C ARG A 815 15.74 28.38 7.18
N LEU A 816 15.94 27.21 6.58
CA LEU A 816 14.88 26.43 5.98
C LEU A 816 13.90 25.98 7.06
N VAL A 817 12.60 26.04 6.79
CA VAL A 817 11.54 25.66 7.73
C VAL A 817 10.55 24.67 7.14
N LEU A 818 10.28 24.75 5.82
CA LEU A 818 9.37 23.81 5.13
C LEU A 818 9.89 23.49 3.73
N GLN A 819 9.55 22.30 3.28
CA GLN A 819 9.61 21.86 1.90
C GLN A 819 8.23 21.31 1.51
N VAL A 820 7.62 21.81 0.44
CA VAL A 820 6.30 21.41 -0.04
C VAL A 820 6.34 21.20 -1.54
N HIS A 821 6.30 19.92 -1.99
CA HIS A 821 6.43 19.54 -3.39
C HIS A 821 7.74 20.05 -4.04
N ASP A 822 7.68 21.11 -4.85
CA ASP A 822 8.79 21.77 -5.53
C ASP A 822 9.13 23.16 -4.95
N GLU A 823 8.63 23.45 -3.75
CA GLU A 823 8.67 24.73 -3.04
C GLU A 823 9.56 24.62 -1.79
N LEU A 824 10.45 25.61 -1.58
CA LEU A 824 11.30 25.77 -0.38
C LEU A 824 10.93 27.05 0.36
N ILE A 825 10.67 26.92 1.66
CA ILE A 825 10.31 28.05 2.51
C ILE A 825 11.42 28.31 3.53
N VAL A 826 11.93 29.52 3.51
CA VAL A 826 13.00 30.02 4.40
C VAL A 826 12.42 31.11 5.29
N GLU A 827 12.61 31.00 6.60
CA GLU A 827 12.34 32.08 7.55
C GLU A 827 13.60 32.91 7.72
N CYS A 828 13.51 34.23 7.57
CA CYS A 828 14.66 35.10 7.71
C CYS A 828 14.29 36.47 8.29
N PRO A 829 15.23 37.18 8.96
CA PRO A 829 15.04 38.57 9.31
C PRO A 829 14.71 39.44 8.09
N VAL A 830 13.78 40.39 8.25
CA VAL A 830 13.35 41.29 7.15
C VAL A 830 14.52 41.90 6.38
N LYS A 831 15.59 42.31 7.10
CA LYS A 831 16.80 42.92 6.47
C LYS A 831 17.61 41.95 5.60
N GLU A 832 17.44 40.63 5.78
CA GLU A 832 18.15 39.61 5.03
C GLU A 832 17.34 39.12 3.82
N ALA A 833 16.06 39.48 3.73
CA ALA A 833 15.11 38.90 2.76
C ALA A 833 15.58 39.00 1.29
N GLU A 834 16.06 40.19 0.86
CA GLU A 834 16.52 40.35 -0.52
C GLU A 834 17.79 39.54 -0.84
N GLN A 835 18.67 39.37 0.17
CA GLN A 835 19.86 38.57 0.03
C GLN A 835 19.48 37.07 -0.02
N VAL A 836 18.58 36.64 0.87
CA VAL A 836 18.07 35.27 0.94
C VAL A 836 17.36 34.88 -0.34
N LYS A 837 16.48 35.72 -0.90
CA LYS A 837 15.85 35.48 -2.21
C LYS A 837 16.87 35.17 -3.28
N LYS A 838 17.91 36.01 -3.40
CA LYS A 838 18.98 35.82 -4.39
C LYS A 838 19.76 34.53 -4.20
N ILE A 839 20.06 34.18 -2.94
CA ILE A 839 20.78 32.92 -2.62
C ILE A 839 19.92 31.72 -2.97
N VAL A 840 18.67 31.68 -2.49
CA VAL A 840 17.78 30.55 -2.70
C VAL A 840 17.53 30.33 -4.20
N THR A 841 17.20 31.40 -4.95
CA THR A 841 17.02 31.31 -6.38
C THR A 841 18.28 30.79 -7.07
N ALA A 842 19.45 31.38 -6.77
CA ALA A 842 20.70 30.99 -7.40
C ALA A 842 21.10 29.54 -7.13
N GLU A 843 20.95 29.07 -5.87
CA GLU A 843 21.27 27.68 -5.51
C GLU A 843 20.27 26.67 -6.11
N MET A 844 18.97 27.03 -6.19
CA MET A 844 17.96 26.21 -6.86
C MET A 844 18.20 26.12 -8.37
N GLU A 845 18.45 27.24 -9.05
CA GLU A 845 18.62 27.26 -10.50
C GLU A 845 19.93 26.61 -10.98
N ASN A 846 20.99 26.69 -10.17
CA ASN A 846 22.30 26.14 -10.50
C ASN A 846 22.62 24.78 -9.86
N VAL A 847 21.64 24.11 -9.27
CA VAL A 847 21.82 22.85 -8.55
C VAL A 847 22.33 21.73 -9.46
N VAL A 848 21.86 21.69 -10.70
CA VAL A 848 22.25 20.72 -11.73
C VAL A 848 22.17 21.35 -13.11
N GLN A 849 23.03 20.93 -14.01
CA GLN A 849 23.02 21.42 -15.40
C GLN A 849 22.17 20.49 -16.29
N LEU A 850 20.97 20.93 -16.62
CA LEU A 850 20.11 20.29 -17.61
C LEU A 850 20.29 20.89 -19.01
N LYS A 851 19.72 20.26 -20.03
CA LYS A 851 19.66 20.80 -21.42
C LYS A 851 18.75 22.04 -21.54
N VAL A 852 17.96 22.31 -20.51
CA VAL A 852 17.08 23.45 -20.33
C VAL A 852 17.41 24.15 -19.02
N PRO A 853 17.22 25.48 -18.89
CA PRO A 853 17.44 26.15 -17.62
C PRO A 853 16.44 25.67 -16.57
N LEU A 854 16.88 25.48 -15.31
CA LEU A 854 16.00 25.46 -14.17
C LEU A 854 15.66 26.91 -13.81
N LEU A 855 14.40 27.17 -13.48
CA LEU A 855 13.96 28.51 -13.06
C LEU A 855 13.23 28.37 -11.72
N ALA A 856 13.58 29.24 -10.77
CA ALA A 856 12.94 29.35 -9.48
C ALA A 856 12.49 30.80 -9.24
N GLU A 857 11.22 30.95 -8.84
CA GLU A 857 10.67 32.26 -8.47
C GLU A 857 10.65 32.37 -6.95
N ALA A 858 11.30 33.41 -6.42
CA ALA A 858 11.32 33.68 -4.99
C ALA A 858 10.56 34.96 -4.63
N LYS A 859 9.62 34.85 -3.72
CA LYS A 859 8.86 35.96 -3.15
C LYS A 859 9.04 36.01 -1.63
N SER A 860 8.64 37.11 -1.00
CA SER A 860 8.69 37.22 0.44
C SER A 860 7.39 37.81 0.98
N GLY A 861 6.95 37.36 2.14
CA GLY A 861 5.68 37.76 2.75
C GLY A 861 5.69 37.65 4.27
N ALA A 862 4.71 38.30 4.90
CA ALA A 862 4.47 38.20 6.34
C ALA A 862 3.68 36.96 6.75
N SER A 863 3.30 36.14 5.80
CA SER A 863 2.69 34.83 6.01
C SER A 863 3.09 33.90 4.85
N TRP A 864 2.90 32.60 5.00
CA TRP A 864 3.12 31.67 3.90
C TRP A 864 2.23 31.96 2.68
N TYR A 865 1.00 32.44 2.90
CA TYR A 865 0.11 32.85 1.82
C TYR A 865 0.64 34.04 1.01
N GLU A 866 1.20 35.04 1.70
CA GLU A 866 1.72 36.27 1.04
C GLU A 866 3.06 36.05 0.38
N ALA A 867 3.84 35.09 0.82
CA ALA A 867 5.13 34.74 0.25
C ALA A 867 4.97 33.92 -1.07
N LYS A 868 3.81 33.38 -1.36
CA LYS A 868 3.50 32.59 -2.56
C LYS A 868 2.87 33.50 -3.68
#